data_e49007d6b32ca059e2d92d5294b543ff
#
_entry.id   e49007d6b32ca059e2d92d5294b543ff
#
_cell.length_a   1.000
_cell.length_b   1.000
_cell.length_c   1.000
_cell.angle_alpha   90.00
_cell.angle_beta   90.00
_cell.angle_gamma   90.00
#
_symmetry.space_group_name_H-M   'P 1'
#
loop_
_entity.id
_entity.type
_entity.pdbx_description
1 polymer ?
#
loop_
_entity_poly.entity_id
_entity_poly.type
_entity_poly.pdbx_seq_one_letter_code
_entity_poly.pdbx_strand_id
1 'polypeptide(L)'
;MDIPEDKRDGTPEGLKNALYPHQALALSWMKQMEEGTNKGGILADDMGLGKTISTLALILSRPAKSRPKTNLIVGPVALIRQWEEEIHKKTKPSHRLSVFVYHNTKATIDDMLKYDVVLTTYGTLAQEMKRLDSYLESNADRNIDFTDRAIATKFPLLNPRKSKFYRVILDEAQCIKNRNTKTAKACHKLSAVHRWCLSGTPMMNGVLEIFSLVHFLRIKPYCVWDQFRRDFSPLFNKNSATDGVAMHRFRALLKAIMLRRKKDSELDGKPILVLPAKREQVIYADLSQDERDYYDQLEKASKVTFNKYLREGSVGKNYSSILVLLLRLRQACCHPHLNLDVEDTAPSVTTEELLDLVKKLDESIIVRIREADAFECPICYDAVQSPSFFIPCGHDTCQQCLTRLVDSAAASNLQQGNEGVATAKCPVCRGPFDPKKCFNYETFQQVHMPERKMTEIKPSMLRALRHDASKSRAAYKKYMGYLRKTWLPAAKVSECMKLLQEIHETGEKTIVFSQWTLLLDLLEVAMWHDQYPGKMRRYDGSMSAEHRFQAAVDFRDKKDVKVMLVSLRAGNAGLNLTSASRVIIMDPFWNPYIEMQAVDRAYRIGQMKEVTVYRILTKETVEDRIVELQDRKKAMVEAALDEAESMKIGRLGVNDLKFLFTGH
;
A
#
# COMPACT_ATOMS: atom_id res chain seq x y z
N MET A 1 0.37 23.70 22.32
CA MET A 1 1.63 24.37 22.71
C MET A 1 1.65 25.70 22.00
N ASP A 2 1.43 26.77 22.75
CA ASP A 2 1.41 28.09 22.18
C ASP A 2 2.76 28.76 22.48
N ILE A 3 3.68 28.65 21.52
CA ILE A 3 4.89 29.47 21.55
C ILE A 3 4.45 30.85 21.04
N PRO A 4 4.52 31.91 21.85
CA PRO A 4 4.16 33.26 21.44
C PRO A 4 4.92 33.70 20.18
N GLU A 5 4.31 34.57 19.37
CA GLU A 5 4.85 34.99 18.08
C GLU A 5 6.26 35.59 18.18
N ASP A 6 6.48 36.39 19.24
CA ASP A 6 7.76 37.02 19.56
C ASP A 6 8.88 36.02 19.94
N LYS A 7 8.52 34.80 20.33
CA LYS A 7 9.46 33.71 20.70
C LYS A 7 9.62 32.65 19.61
N ARG A 8 9.03 32.84 18.43
CA ARG A 8 9.19 31.95 17.31
C ARG A 8 10.47 32.23 16.55
N ASP A 9 11.14 31.17 16.15
CA ASP A 9 12.33 31.29 15.32
C ASP A 9 11.99 31.90 13.95
N GLY A 10 12.83 32.83 13.50
CA GLY A 10 12.77 33.33 12.13
C GLY A 10 13.21 32.29 11.09
N THR A 11 13.10 32.67 9.83
CA THR A 11 13.61 31.84 8.73
C THR A 11 15.14 31.69 8.82
N PRO A 12 15.70 30.48 8.87
CA PRO A 12 17.14 30.29 8.84
C PRO A 12 17.79 30.91 7.61
N GLU A 13 18.96 31.54 7.81
CA GLU A 13 19.68 32.23 6.74
C GLU A 13 19.95 31.35 5.51
N GLY A 14 20.19 30.04 5.72
CA GLY A 14 20.45 29.07 4.68
C GLY A 14 19.24 28.72 3.79
N LEU A 15 18.02 29.09 4.17
CA LEU A 15 16.84 28.85 3.33
C LEU A 15 16.63 29.98 2.31
N LYS A 16 16.21 29.60 1.09
CA LYS A 16 15.86 30.56 0.04
C LYS A 16 14.54 31.27 0.27
N ASN A 17 13.56 30.57 0.77
CA ASN A 17 12.20 31.04 0.94
C ASN A 17 11.87 31.20 2.43
N ALA A 18 11.11 32.23 2.77
CA ALA A 18 10.64 32.46 4.12
C ALA A 18 9.75 31.29 4.60
N LEU A 19 9.84 30.97 5.87
CA LEU A 19 8.95 30.00 6.52
C LEU A 19 7.56 30.62 6.70
N TYR A 20 6.54 29.80 6.51
CA TYR A 20 5.19 30.18 6.96
C TYR A 20 5.14 30.23 8.50
N PRO A 21 4.22 31.01 9.11
CA PRO A 21 4.12 31.10 10.57
C PRO A 21 4.05 29.77 11.28
N HIS A 22 3.28 28.81 10.74
CA HIS A 22 3.19 27.47 11.28
C HIS A 22 4.50 26.68 11.17
N GLN A 23 5.30 26.90 10.11
CA GLN A 23 6.60 26.24 9.95
C GLN A 23 7.65 26.84 10.92
N ALA A 24 7.59 28.14 11.17
CA ALA A 24 8.42 28.82 12.17
C ALA A 24 8.12 28.26 13.58
N LEU A 25 6.84 28.12 13.95
CA LEU A 25 6.43 27.48 15.19
C LEU A 25 6.92 26.03 15.27
N ALA A 26 6.82 25.26 14.17
CA ALA A 26 7.35 23.89 14.14
C ALA A 26 8.86 23.86 14.37
N LEU A 27 9.61 24.77 13.77
CA LEU A 27 11.05 24.89 13.97
C LEU A 27 11.40 25.17 15.42
N SER A 28 10.74 26.13 16.07
CA SER A 28 10.96 26.47 17.47
C SER A 28 10.63 25.29 18.39
N TRP A 29 9.50 24.61 18.14
CA TRP A 29 9.13 23.40 18.88
C TRP A 29 10.15 22.28 18.69
N MET A 30 10.61 22.04 17.46
CA MET A 30 11.61 21.01 17.19
C MET A 30 12.94 21.29 17.89
N LYS A 31 13.38 22.55 17.96
CA LYS A 31 14.58 22.95 18.70
C LYS A 31 14.41 22.67 20.20
N GLN A 32 13.29 23.08 20.78
CA GLN A 32 12.99 22.83 22.20
C GLN A 32 12.98 21.32 22.52
N MET A 33 12.40 20.51 21.64
CA MET A 33 12.39 19.04 21.80
C MET A 33 13.80 18.44 21.75
N GLU A 34 14.71 18.93 20.91
CA GLU A 34 16.09 18.47 20.89
C GLU A 34 16.89 18.92 22.12
N GLU A 35 16.60 20.08 22.66
CA GLU A 35 17.22 20.57 23.90
C GLU A 35 16.70 19.83 25.13
N GLY A 36 15.43 19.53 25.16
CA GLY A 36 14.77 18.80 26.22
C GLY A 36 15.27 17.35 26.39
N THR A 37 14.61 16.62 27.27
CA THR A 37 14.93 15.21 27.59
C THR A 37 14.57 14.24 26.48
N ASN A 38 13.58 14.55 25.66
CA ASN A 38 13.04 13.67 24.62
C ASN A 38 13.99 13.48 23.42
N LYS A 39 14.85 14.49 23.16
CA LYS A 39 15.82 14.50 22.05
C LYS A 39 15.22 14.27 20.68
N GLY A 40 13.97 14.65 20.49
CA GLY A 40 13.20 14.51 19.26
C GLY A 40 11.70 14.36 19.51
N GLY A 41 10.94 14.00 18.48
CA GLY A 41 9.49 13.91 18.57
C GLY A 41 8.81 13.51 17.24
N ILE A 42 7.50 13.70 17.19
CA ILE A 42 6.67 13.39 16.03
C ILE A 42 6.13 14.71 15.43
N LEU A 43 6.59 15.08 14.26
CA LEU A 43 5.98 16.17 13.49
C LEU A 43 4.84 15.57 12.65
N ALA A 44 3.62 15.74 13.17
CA ALA A 44 2.42 15.09 12.64
C ALA A 44 1.47 16.05 11.89
N ASP A 45 1.98 17.18 11.42
CA ASP A 45 1.23 18.12 10.61
C ASP A 45 0.59 17.44 9.40
N ASP A 46 -0.58 17.88 9.01
CA ASP A 46 -1.28 17.36 7.85
C ASP A 46 -0.38 17.34 6.60
N MET A 47 -0.69 16.45 5.67
CA MET A 47 0.05 16.38 4.42
C MET A 47 -0.08 17.69 3.64
N GLY A 48 1.05 18.15 3.08
CA GLY A 48 1.09 19.41 2.33
C GLY A 48 1.41 20.64 3.15
N LEU A 49 1.50 20.58 4.48
CA LEU A 49 1.91 21.72 5.33
C LEU A 49 3.42 21.97 5.37
N GLY A 50 4.22 21.17 4.65
CA GLY A 50 5.64 21.44 4.45
C GLY A 50 6.56 20.87 5.54
N LYS A 51 6.25 19.69 6.08
CA LYS A 51 7.12 18.97 7.05
C LYS A 51 8.58 18.89 6.59
N THR A 52 8.82 18.64 5.30
CA THR A 52 10.15 18.61 4.68
C THR A 52 10.90 19.91 4.89
N ILE A 53 10.23 21.07 4.67
CA ILE A 53 10.82 22.39 4.82
C ILE A 53 11.11 22.70 6.29
N SER A 54 10.18 22.39 7.20
CA SER A 54 10.41 22.55 8.65
C SER A 54 11.61 21.72 9.13
N THR A 55 11.75 20.51 8.61
CA THR A 55 12.88 19.62 8.93
C THR A 55 14.20 20.16 8.33
N LEU A 56 14.17 20.67 7.10
CA LEU A 56 15.34 21.29 6.48
C LEU A 56 15.76 22.55 7.23
N ALA A 57 14.81 23.36 7.69
CA ALA A 57 15.04 24.51 8.54
C ALA A 57 15.74 24.13 9.86
N LEU A 58 15.31 23.01 10.48
CA LEU A 58 15.99 22.48 11.67
C LEU A 58 17.43 22.07 11.38
N ILE A 59 17.68 21.35 10.29
CA ILE A 59 19.04 20.93 9.90
C ILE A 59 19.95 22.13 9.69
N LEU A 60 19.48 23.17 9.01
CA LEU A 60 20.24 24.38 8.72
C LEU A 60 20.47 25.26 9.95
N SER A 61 19.46 25.39 10.81
CA SER A 61 19.55 26.30 11.98
C SER A 61 20.28 25.68 13.17
N ARG A 62 20.39 24.35 13.22
CA ARG A 62 21.01 23.65 14.35
C ARG A 62 21.98 22.56 13.86
N PRO A 63 23.12 22.94 13.23
CA PRO A 63 24.16 21.97 12.84
C PRO A 63 24.83 21.38 14.07
N ALA A 64 25.37 20.19 13.93
CA ALA A 64 26.11 19.52 15.03
C ALA A 64 27.42 20.28 15.32
N LYS A 65 27.67 20.54 16.59
CA LYS A 65 28.90 21.21 17.06
C LYS A 65 30.11 20.24 17.09
N SER A 66 29.85 18.96 17.25
CA SER A 66 30.86 17.89 17.34
C SER A 66 30.41 16.67 16.57
N ARG A 67 31.25 15.66 16.36
CA ARG A 67 30.87 14.39 15.76
C ARG A 67 29.97 13.58 16.71
N PRO A 68 28.97 12.86 16.19
CA PRO A 68 28.59 12.71 14.78
C PRO A 68 27.90 13.96 14.21
N LYS A 69 28.13 14.28 12.92
CA LYS A 69 27.53 15.46 12.25
C LYS A 69 26.42 15.11 11.25
N THR A 70 26.45 13.91 10.71
CA THR A 70 25.60 13.46 9.62
C THR A 70 24.16 13.27 10.06
N ASN A 71 23.23 13.77 9.27
CA ASN A 71 21.80 13.53 9.40
C ASN A 71 21.41 12.38 8.48
N LEU A 72 20.80 11.33 9.00
CA LEU A 72 20.23 10.22 8.23
C LEU A 72 18.75 10.43 8.04
N ILE A 73 18.29 10.48 6.79
CA ILE A 73 16.86 10.54 6.44
C ILE A 73 16.47 9.21 5.82
N VAL A 74 15.47 8.57 6.39
CA VAL A 74 14.93 7.29 5.94
C VAL A 74 13.51 7.53 5.43
N GLY A 75 13.24 7.13 4.19
CA GLY A 75 11.93 7.31 3.60
C GLY A 75 11.57 6.26 2.56
N PRO A 76 10.35 6.28 2.02
CA PRO A 76 9.99 5.53 0.83
C PRO A 76 10.88 5.86 -0.37
N VAL A 77 11.14 4.88 -1.24
CA VAL A 77 12.03 5.04 -2.41
C VAL A 77 11.68 6.27 -3.25
N ALA A 78 10.38 6.53 -3.45
CA ALA A 78 9.93 7.65 -4.27
C ALA A 78 10.25 9.03 -3.66
N LEU A 79 10.40 9.11 -2.32
CA LEU A 79 10.70 10.37 -1.63
C LEU A 79 12.19 10.69 -1.61
N ILE A 80 13.07 9.73 -1.77
CA ILE A 80 14.52 9.94 -1.65
C ILE A 80 15.03 10.97 -2.66
N ARG A 81 14.62 10.86 -3.93
CA ARG A 81 15.00 11.84 -4.95
C ARG A 81 14.32 13.20 -4.74
N GLN A 82 13.09 13.19 -4.23
CA GLN A 82 12.41 14.43 -3.88
C GLN A 82 13.14 15.16 -2.75
N TRP A 83 13.58 14.45 -1.71
CA TRP A 83 14.42 15.04 -0.65
C TRP A 83 15.70 15.66 -1.19
N GLU A 84 16.41 14.95 -2.06
CA GLU A 84 17.62 15.44 -2.72
C GLU A 84 17.33 16.74 -3.51
N GLU A 85 16.26 16.73 -4.32
CA GLU A 85 15.84 17.88 -5.12
C GLU A 85 15.41 19.07 -4.24
N GLU A 86 14.62 18.81 -3.18
CA GLU A 86 14.17 19.86 -2.23
C GLU A 86 15.37 20.47 -1.49
N ILE A 87 16.33 19.67 -1.02
CA ILE A 87 17.55 20.19 -0.38
C ILE A 87 18.29 21.11 -1.34
N HIS A 88 18.51 20.69 -2.58
CA HIS A 88 19.26 21.52 -3.55
C HIS A 88 18.49 22.79 -3.98
N LYS A 89 17.18 22.68 -4.17
CA LYS A 89 16.35 23.82 -4.62
C LYS A 89 16.11 24.85 -3.53
N LYS A 90 15.94 24.42 -2.28
CA LYS A 90 15.50 25.29 -1.18
C LYS A 90 16.64 25.85 -0.33
N THR A 91 17.87 25.33 -0.46
CA THR A 91 19.03 25.87 0.24
C THR A 91 19.76 26.91 -0.63
N LYS A 92 20.27 27.97 0.03
CA LYS A 92 21.13 28.95 -0.64
C LYS A 92 22.50 28.34 -0.99
N PRO A 93 23.18 28.79 -2.05
CA PRO A 93 24.50 28.29 -2.42
C PRO A 93 25.54 28.38 -1.30
N SER A 94 25.49 29.43 -0.47
CA SER A 94 26.37 29.65 0.70
C SER A 94 26.19 28.65 1.82
N HIS A 95 25.03 27.97 1.88
CA HIS A 95 24.67 26.98 2.93
C HIS A 95 24.34 25.62 2.32
N ARG A 96 24.98 25.30 1.20
CA ARG A 96 24.70 24.05 0.47
C ARG A 96 25.10 22.86 1.31
N LEU A 97 24.12 21.96 1.57
CA LEU A 97 24.36 20.70 2.24
C LEU A 97 24.88 19.66 1.24
N SER A 98 25.89 18.90 1.65
CA SER A 98 26.37 17.75 0.91
C SER A 98 25.44 16.56 1.16
N VAL A 99 24.95 15.95 0.06
CA VAL A 99 23.94 14.88 0.11
C VAL A 99 24.52 13.59 -0.49
N PHE A 100 24.32 12.47 0.19
CA PHE A 100 24.65 11.15 -0.31
C PHE A 100 23.40 10.26 -0.34
N VAL A 101 23.10 9.70 -1.50
CA VAL A 101 21.98 8.75 -1.68
C VAL A 101 22.47 7.32 -1.56
N TYR A 102 22.16 6.67 -0.44
CA TYR A 102 22.48 5.27 -0.19
C TYR A 102 21.30 4.36 -0.54
N HIS A 103 21.19 4.05 -1.81
CA HIS A 103 20.19 3.13 -2.36
C HIS A 103 20.76 2.44 -3.60
N ASN A 104 20.85 1.11 -3.58
CA ASN A 104 21.47 0.29 -4.64
C ASN A 104 22.96 0.66 -4.95
N THR A 105 23.63 1.29 -4.02
CA THR A 105 25.05 1.67 -4.11
C THR A 105 25.85 0.95 -3.03
N LYS A 106 27.12 0.68 -3.32
CA LYS A 106 28.05 0.17 -2.30
C LYS A 106 28.80 1.36 -1.70
N ALA A 107 28.74 1.51 -0.39
CA ALA A 107 29.50 2.53 0.34
C ALA A 107 29.82 2.03 1.76
N THR A 108 30.86 2.57 2.36
CA THR A 108 31.18 2.33 3.77
C THR A 108 30.51 3.37 4.65
N ILE A 109 30.37 3.08 5.94
CA ILE A 109 29.87 4.09 6.89
C ILE A 109 30.80 5.30 6.94
N ASP A 110 32.12 5.08 6.87
CA ASP A 110 33.12 6.17 6.92
C ASP A 110 32.95 7.13 5.72
N ASP A 111 32.55 6.62 4.55
CA ASP A 111 32.23 7.46 3.38
C ASP A 111 30.94 8.25 3.59
N MET A 112 29.91 7.62 4.12
CA MET A 112 28.64 8.28 4.39
C MET A 112 28.76 9.39 5.45
N LEU A 113 29.56 9.20 6.48
CA LEU A 113 29.76 10.18 7.55
C LEU A 113 30.55 11.43 7.12
N LYS A 114 31.03 11.50 5.87
CA LYS A 114 31.61 12.72 5.28
C LYS A 114 30.54 13.72 4.83
N TYR A 115 29.30 13.26 4.61
CA TYR A 115 28.19 14.06 4.11
C TYR A 115 27.34 14.64 5.23
N ASP A 116 26.73 15.80 4.97
CA ASP A 116 25.81 16.45 5.92
C ASP A 116 24.50 15.68 6.03
N VAL A 117 24.03 15.14 4.91
CA VAL A 117 22.79 14.38 4.81
C VAL A 117 23.00 13.08 4.04
N VAL A 118 22.58 11.99 4.63
CA VAL A 118 22.49 10.67 3.98
C VAL A 118 21.02 10.32 3.80
N LEU A 119 20.64 9.99 2.58
CA LEU A 119 19.29 9.58 2.21
C LEU A 119 19.27 8.07 1.98
N THR A 120 18.35 7.36 2.63
CA THR A 120 18.21 5.91 2.43
C THR A 120 16.76 5.47 2.51
N THR A 121 16.49 4.20 2.17
CA THR A 121 15.12 3.67 2.13
C THR A 121 14.87 2.67 3.26
N TYR A 122 13.59 2.54 3.65
CA TYR A 122 13.15 1.49 4.57
C TYR A 122 13.51 0.08 4.07
N GLY A 123 13.45 -0.14 2.75
CA GLY A 123 13.83 -1.41 2.13
C GLY A 123 15.31 -1.73 2.29
N THR A 124 16.19 -0.74 2.10
CA THR A 124 17.65 -0.89 2.30
C THR A 124 17.96 -1.28 3.75
N LEU A 125 17.34 -0.60 4.72
CA LEU A 125 17.48 -0.93 6.14
C LEU A 125 16.96 -2.33 6.47
N ALA A 126 15.82 -2.72 5.95
CA ALA A 126 15.24 -4.05 6.19
C ALA A 126 16.13 -5.17 5.62
N GLN A 127 16.73 -4.95 4.44
CA GLN A 127 17.69 -5.89 3.84
C GLN A 127 18.97 -5.99 4.66
N GLU A 128 19.50 -4.87 5.13
CA GLU A 128 20.69 -4.86 5.99
C GLU A 128 20.42 -5.56 7.32
N MET A 129 19.23 -5.35 7.91
CA MET A 129 18.80 -6.06 9.12
C MET A 129 18.72 -7.57 8.91
N LYS A 130 18.19 -8.03 7.76
CA LYS A 130 18.15 -9.45 7.43
C LYS A 130 19.55 -10.06 7.35
N ARG A 131 20.50 -9.34 6.71
CA ARG A 131 21.89 -9.78 6.62
C ARG A 131 22.57 -9.80 7.99
N LEU A 132 22.30 -8.79 8.83
CA LEU A 132 22.86 -8.70 10.18
C LEU A 132 22.33 -9.83 11.06
N ASP A 133 21.02 -10.12 11.05
CA ASP A 133 20.42 -11.21 11.80
C ASP A 133 21.06 -12.56 11.40
N SER A 134 21.12 -12.86 10.10
CA SER A 134 21.75 -14.10 9.60
C SER A 134 23.23 -14.19 9.96
N TYR A 135 23.94 -13.05 9.95
CA TYR A 135 25.35 -13.02 10.35
C TYR A 135 25.55 -13.29 11.86
N LEU A 136 24.68 -12.73 12.70
CA LEU A 136 24.69 -12.96 14.14
C LEU A 136 24.33 -14.41 14.47
N GLU A 137 23.32 -14.98 13.82
CA GLU A 137 22.93 -16.39 13.96
C GLU A 137 24.07 -17.34 13.58
N SER A 138 24.77 -17.07 12.46
CA SER A 138 25.90 -17.88 11.98
C SER A 138 27.16 -17.76 12.83
N ASN A 139 27.25 -16.77 13.71
CA ASN A 139 28.41 -16.53 14.57
C ASN A 139 27.99 -16.38 16.06
N ALA A 140 26.94 -17.10 16.47
CA ALA A 140 26.39 -17.00 17.84
C ALA A 140 27.44 -17.30 18.93
N ASP A 141 28.36 -18.22 18.66
CA ASP A 141 29.39 -18.67 19.61
C ASP A 141 30.69 -17.86 19.51
N ARG A 142 30.76 -16.82 18.67
CA ARG A 142 31.95 -16.02 18.45
C ARG A 142 31.80 -14.60 18.97
N ASN A 143 32.87 -14.07 19.59
CA ASN A 143 32.88 -12.65 19.92
C ASN A 143 33.14 -11.84 18.64
N ILE A 144 32.13 -11.11 18.15
CA ILE A 144 32.18 -10.38 16.89
C ILE A 144 32.80 -9.00 17.12
N ASP A 145 33.93 -8.71 16.48
CA ASP A 145 34.50 -7.37 16.48
C ASP A 145 33.86 -6.49 15.39
N PHE A 146 32.90 -5.68 15.78
CA PHE A 146 32.22 -4.73 14.90
C PHE A 146 33.11 -3.53 14.48
N THR A 147 34.34 -3.44 14.97
CA THR A 147 35.33 -2.45 14.50
C THR A 147 36.07 -2.91 13.26
N ASP A 148 36.07 -4.23 12.97
CA ASP A 148 36.70 -4.81 11.79
C ASP A 148 36.13 -4.15 10.53
N ARG A 149 37.03 -3.75 9.62
CA ARG A 149 36.69 -3.07 8.36
C ARG A 149 35.80 -3.92 7.45
N ALA A 150 36.04 -5.22 7.39
CA ALA A 150 35.23 -6.14 6.57
C ALA A 150 33.80 -6.25 7.09
N ILE A 151 33.63 -6.30 8.41
CA ILE A 151 32.32 -6.35 9.06
C ILE A 151 31.63 -4.98 8.96
N ALA A 152 32.36 -3.89 9.17
CA ALA A 152 31.82 -2.54 9.05
C ALA A 152 31.29 -2.23 7.64
N THR A 153 31.91 -2.80 6.60
CA THR A 153 31.47 -2.64 5.21
C THR A 153 30.18 -3.43 4.91
N LYS A 154 29.95 -4.56 5.61
CA LYS A 154 28.74 -5.37 5.43
C LYS A 154 27.49 -4.72 6.02
N PHE A 155 27.66 -3.93 7.08
CA PHE A 155 26.56 -3.32 7.86
C PHE A 155 26.79 -1.82 8.07
N PRO A 156 26.80 -1.01 7.01
CA PRO A 156 27.19 0.39 7.11
C PRO A 156 26.19 1.26 7.89
N LEU A 157 24.89 0.92 7.93
CA LEU A 157 23.89 1.68 8.68
C LEU A 157 23.62 1.11 10.08
N LEU A 158 23.74 -0.21 10.26
CA LEU A 158 23.35 -0.92 11.49
C LEU A 158 24.57 -1.41 12.31
N ASN A 159 25.79 -0.99 11.98
CA ASN A 159 26.96 -1.33 12.78
C ASN A 159 26.88 -0.63 14.16
N PRO A 160 26.82 -1.39 15.27
CA PRO A 160 26.58 -0.81 16.61
C PRO A 160 27.73 0.06 17.12
N ARG A 161 28.94 -0.10 16.58
CA ARG A 161 30.13 0.66 17.02
C ARG A 161 30.36 1.91 16.18
N LYS A 162 30.23 1.80 14.85
CA LYS A 162 30.61 2.86 13.91
C LYS A 162 29.45 3.72 13.43
N SER A 163 28.24 3.15 13.27
CA SER A 163 27.10 3.84 12.66
C SER A 163 26.38 4.71 13.67
N LYS A 164 26.92 5.90 13.92
CA LYS A 164 26.32 6.91 14.79
C LYS A 164 25.99 8.16 13.99
N PHE A 165 24.75 8.62 14.08
CA PHE A 165 24.25 9.80 13.37
C PHE A 165 23.92 10.92 14.35
N TYR A 166 23.98 12.17 13.88
CA TYR A 166 23.53 13.31 14.66
C TYR A 166 22.00 13.29 14.78
N ARG A 167 21.31 13.16 13.63
CA ARG A 167 19.86 12.94 13.59
C ARG A 167 19.52 11.71 12.78
N VAL A 168 18.49 10.99 13.20
CA VAL A 168 17.77 10.05 12.35
C VAL A 168 16.34 10.55 12.21
N ILE A 169 15.93 10.75 10.97
CA ILE A 169 14.64 11.30 10.58
C ILE A 169 13.92 10.23 9.75
N LEU A 170 12.77 9.75 10.24
CA LEU A 170 11.91 8.82 9.53
C LEU A 170 10.80 9.59 8.85
N ASP A 171 10.85 9.69 7.53
CA ASP A 171 9.77 10.29 6.75
C ASP A 171 8.73 9.24 6.37
N GLU A 172 7.44 9.60 6.39
CA GLU A 172 6.31 8.66 6.33
C GLU A 172 6.47 7.56 7.41
N ALA A 173 6.67 7.98 8.65
CA ALA A 173 7.03 7.10 9.77
C ALA A 173 6.00 6.01 10.07
N GLN A 174 4.76 6.11 9.56
CA GLN A 174 3.77 5.01 9.62
C GLN A 174 4.26 3.73 8.93
N CYS A 175 5.32 3.78 8.13
CA CYS A 175 5.98 2.58 7.57
C CYS A 175 6.48 1.62 8.66
N ILE A 176 6.76 2.11 9.86
CA ILE A 176 7.21 1.29 11.00
C ILE A 176 6.11 1.01 12.04
N LYS A 177 4.85 1.32 11.77
CA LYS A 177 3.72 1.15 12.70
C LYS A 177 3.59 -0.25 13.31
N ASN A 178 3.99 -1.28 12.59
CA ASN A 178 4.06 -2.65 13.11
C ASN A 178 5.49 -2.95 13.60
N ARG A 179 5.67 -2.95 14.92
CA ARG A 179 6.96 -3.20 15.60
C ARG A 179 7.62 -4.53 15.28
N ASN A 180 6.86 -5.53 14.82
CA ASN A 180 7.36 -6.89 14.55
C ASN A 180 7.99 -7.02 13.17
N THR A 181 7.81 -6.05 12.28
CA THR A 181 8.40 -6.08 10.93
C THR A 181 9.93 -5.91 10.97
N LYS A 182 10.64 -6.52 10.01
CA LYS A 182 12.08 -6.33 9.85
C LYS A 182 12.44 -4.84 9.69
N THR A 183 11.60 -4.09 8.98
CA THR A 183 11.75 -2.65 8.78
C THR A 183 11.73 -1.88 10.11
N ALA A 184 10.72 -2.13 10.96
CA ALA A 184 10.62 -1.47 12.25
C ALA A 184 11.82 -1.84 13.15
N LYS A 185 12.16 -3.11 13.23
CA LYS A 185 13.33 -3.59 13.99
C LYS A 185 14.63 -2.94 13.53
N ALA A 186 14.83 -2.78 12.22
CA ALA A 186 15.99 -2.09 11.67
C ALA A 186 16.03 -0.61 12.08
N CYS A 187 14.91 0.11 11.97
CA CYS A 187 14.83 1.51 12.40
C CYS A 187 15.09 1.66 13.91
N HIS A 188 14.57 0.76 14.74
CA HIS A 188 14.78 0.77 16.19
C HIS A 188 16.26 0.56 16.59
N LYS A 189 17.02 -0.18 15.76
CA LYS A 189 18.49 -0.40 15.99
C LYS A 189 19.36 0.80 15.63
N LEU A 190 18.88 1.75 14.83
CA LEU A 190 19.66 2.92 14.44
C LEU A 190 20.16 3.69 15.67
N SER A 191 21.41 4.15 15.61
CA SER A 191 22.00 4.97 16.67
C SER A 191 22.04 6.44 16.27
N ALA A 192 21.44 7.31 17.10
CA ALA A 192 21.41 8.74 16.85
C ALA A 192 21.34 9.53 18.16
N VAL A 193 21.79 10.80 18.10
CA VAL A 193 21.62 11.77 19.17
C VAL A 193 20.18 12.26 19.23
N HIS A 194 19.61 12.61 18.08
CA HIS A 194 18.25 13.07 17.93
C HIS A 194 17.43 12.16 17.01
N ARG A 195 16.13 11.97 17.30
CA ARG A 195 15.23 11.11 16.53
C ARG A 195 13.95 11.82 16.20
N TRP A 196 13.57 11.77 14.92
CA TRP A 196 12.37 12.42 14.42
C TRP A 196 11.51 11.46 13.61
N CYS A 197 10.19 11.54 13.84
CA CYS A 197 9.19 10.91 13.00
C CYS A 197 8.38 12.00 12.28
N LEU A 198 8.30 11.91 10.96
CA LEU A 198 7.46 12.77 10.13
C LEU A 198 6.31 11.91 9.59
N SER A 199 5.06 12.29 9.87
CA SER A 199 3.89 11.54 9.37
C SER A 199 2.64 12.41 9.45
N GLY A 200 1.90 12.56 8.34
CA GLY A 200 0.57 13.17 8.39
C GLY A 200 -0.49 12.27 9.04
N THR A 201 -0.19 10.98 9.20
CA THR A 201 -1.10 9.98 9.76
C THR A 201 -0.36 9.08 10.75
N PRO A 202 0.00 9.62 11.93
CA PRO A 202 0.82 8.89 12.91
C PRO A 202 0.11 7.66 13.47
N MET A 203 -1.22 7.64 13.37
CA MET A 203 -2.09 6.57 13.86
C MET A 203 -3.24 6.38 12.87
N MET A 204 -3.38 5.18 12.33
CA MET A 204 -4.40 4.83 11.32
C MET A 204 -5.39 3.77 11.81
N ASN A 205 -4.93 2.81 12.63
CA ASN A 205 -5.73 1.64 13.02
C ASN A 205 -5.75 1.41 14.54
N GLY A 206 -5.15 2.28 15.34
CA GLY A 206 -5.24 2.20 16.80
C GLY A 206 -3.96 2.55 17.56
N VAL A 207 -4.11 2.61 18.88
CA VAL A 207 -3.09 3.03 19.86
C VAL A 207 -1.79 2.23 19.76
N LEU A 208 -1.90 0.93 19.40
CA LEU A 208 -0.75 0.03 19.25
C LEU A 208 0.28 0.50 18.21
N GLU A 209 -0.16 1.25 17.19
CA GLU A 209 0.74 1.75 16.15
C GLU A 209 1.70 2.82 16.70
N ILE A 210 1.26 3.60 17.68
CA ILE A 210 2.07 4.63 18.35
C ILE A 210 3.23 4.02 19.12
N PHE A 211 3.06 2.83 19.71
CA PHE A 211 4.16 2.19 20.43
C PHE A 211 5.44 2.08 19.61
N SER A 212 5.34 1.68 18.34
CA SER A 212 6.52 1.53 17.50
C SER A 212 7.27 2.86 17.27
N LEU A 213 6.54 3.98 17.18
CA LEU A 213 7.11 5.32 17.08
C LEU A 213 7.75 5.76 18.40
N VAL A 214 7.06 5.55 19.51
CA VAL A 214 7.56 5.86 20.87
C VAL A 214 8.81 5.05 21.19
N HIS A 215 8.85 3.77 20.77
CA HIS A 215 10.02 2.91 20.91
C HIS A 215 11.22 3.40 20.09
N PHE A 216 10.97 3.80 18.84
CA PHE A 216 12.02 4.42 17.99
C PHE A 216 12.55 5.71 18.62
N LEU A 217 11.68 6.57 19.10
CA LEU A 217 12.02 7.85 19.77
C LEU A 217 12.71 7.66 21.12
N ARG A 218 12.65 6.45 21.70
CA ARG A 218 13.18 6.12 23.04
C ARG A 218 12.57 6.94 24.17
N ILE A 219 11.29 7.29 24.07
CA ILE A 219 10.57 8.07 25.08
C ILE A 219 10.29 7.21 26.33
N LYS A 220 10.99 7.50 27.41
CA LYS A 220 10.81 6.80 28.69
C LYS A 220 9.55 7.32 29.41
N PRO A 221 8.82 6.45 30.15
CA PRO A 221 9.04 5.00 30.29
C PRO A 221 8.42 4.17 29.18
N TYR A 222 7.65 4.77 28.29
CA TYR A 222 6.76 4.12 27.30
C TYR A 222 7.46 3.51 26.09
N CYS A 223 8.78 3.69 25.94
CA CYS A 223 9.57 2.95 24.97
C CYS A 223 9.73 1.46 25.32
N VAL A 224 9.37 1.05 26.55
CA VAL A 224 9.36 -0.34 26.99
C VAL A 224 7.96 -0.91 26.82
N TRP A 225 7.86 -2.07 26.16
CA TRP A 225 6.57 -2.67 25.79
C TRP A 225 5.68 -2.98 27.00
N ASP A 226 6.25 -3.57 28.05
CA ASP A 226 5.47 -3.99 29.23
C ASP A 226 4.87 -2.77 29.97
N GLN A 227 5.63 -1.67 30.02
CA GLN A 227 5.13 -0.43 30.59
C GLN A 227 4.02 0.18 29.74
N PHE A 228 4.23 0.26 28.42
CA PHE A 228 3.23 0.77 27.48
C PHE A 228 1.95 -0.08 27.51
N ARG A 229 2.11 -1.40 27.52
CA ARG A 229 0.99 -2.34 27.61
C ARG A 229 0.23 -2.19 28.91
N ARG A 230 0.92 -2.11 30.04
CA ARG A 230 0.29 -1.99 31.36
C ARG A 230 -0.60 -0.76 31.46
N ASP A 231 -0.14 0.39 30.98
CA ASP A 231 -0.84 1.66 31.16
C ASP A 231 -1.90 1.91 30.06
N PHE A 232 -1.77 1.28 28.88
CA PHE A 232 -2.64 1.53 27.73
C PHE A 232 -3.41 0.29 27.21
N SER A 233 -3.28 -0.88 27.88
CA SER A 233 -4.02 -2.09 27.46
C SER A 233 -5.54 -1.94 27.44
N PRO A 234 -6.19 -1.16 28.31
CA PRO A 234 -7.62 -0.93 28.21
C PRO A 234 -8.03 -0.32 26.86
N LEU A 235 -7.14 0.45 26.22
CA LEU A 235 -7.38 1.05 24.92
C LEU A 235 -7.18 0.07 23.74
N PHE A 236 -6.72 -1.16 23.99
CA PHE A 236 -6.48 -2.18 22.96
C PHE A 236 -7.70 -3.07 22.69
N ASN A 237 -8.60 -3.22 23.66
CA ASN A 237 -9.72 -4.16 23.60
C ASN A 237 -11.03 -3.46 23.22
N LYS A 238 -11.78 -4.08 22.30
CA LYS A 238 -13.06 -3.58 21.80
C LYS A 238 -14.20 -3.55 22.85
N ASN A 239 -14.06 -4.26 23.96
CA ASN A 239 -15.16 -4.51 24.92
C ASN A 239 -14.99 -3.89 26.31
N SER A 240 -13.90 -3.17 26.58
CA SER A 240 -13.76 -2.47 27.86
C SER A 240 -14.44 -1.10 27.79
N ALA A 241 -15.25 -0.78 28.80
CA ALA A 241 -15.67 0.59 29.03
C ALA A 241 -14.42 1.48 29.01
N THR A 242 -14.51 2.62 28.36
CA THR A 242 -13.40 3.55 28.18
C THR A 242 -12.80 3.90 29.55
N ASP A 243 -11.63 3.38 29.83
CA ASP A 243 -10.86 3.82 30.98
C ASP A 243 -10.40 5.26 30.72
N GLY A 244 -11.14 6.22 31.26
CA GLY A 244 -10.84 7.65 31.14
C GLY A 244 -9.42 7.99 31.56
N VAL A 245 -8.86 7.24 32.54
CA VAL A 245 -7.50 7.44 33.05
C VAL A 245 -6.46 7.03 31.99
N ALA A 246 -6.61 5.86 31.34
CA ALA A 246 -5.69 5.42 30.30
C ALA A 246 -5.73 6.36 29.09
N MET A 247 -6.92 6.83 28.70
CA MET A 247 -7.08 7.79 27.63
C MET A 247 -6.43 9.14 27.95
N HIS A 248 -6.66 9.65 29.16
CA HIS A 248 -6.03 10.91 29.59
C HIS A 248 -4.50 10.82 29.59
N ARG A 249 -3.94 9.72 30.10
CA ARG A 249 -2.48 9.47 30.05
C ARG A 249 -1.96 9.37 28.61
N PHE A 250 -2.71 8.71 27.74
CA PHE A 250 -2.34 8.58 26.33
C PHE A 250 -2.32 9.93 25.60
N ARG A 251 -3.34 10.77 25.83
CA ARG A 251 -3.39 12.14 25.30
C ARG A 251 -2.24 12.99 25.83
N ALA A 252 -1.94 12.90 27.13
CA ALA A 252 -0.81 13.60 27.73
C ALA A 252 0.52 13.19 27.08
N LEU A 253 0.71 11.89 26.83
CA LEU A 253 1.89 11.39 26.11
C LEU A 253 1.96 12.00 24.70
N LEU A 254 0.88 11.92 23.93
CA LEU A 254 0.87 12.48 22.57
C LEU A 254 1.15 13.98 22.58
N LYS A 255 0.53 14.73 23.47
CA LYS A 255 0.74 16.19 23.62
C LYS A 255 2.19 16.53 23.96
N ALA A 256 2.88 15.66 24.71
CA ALA A 256 4.27 15.87 25.11
C ALA A 256 5.28 15.58 23.98
N ILE A 257 4.96 14.73 23.01
CA ILE A 257 5.92 14.26 22.00
C ILE A 257 5.53 14.59 20.55
N MET A 258 4.33 15.11 20.32
CA MET A 258 3.77 15.28 18.97
C MET A 258 3.27 16.71 18.76
N LEU A 259 3.65 17.29 17.63
CA LEU A 259 3.04 18.50 17.10
C LEU A 259 2.18 18.12 15.89
N ARG A 260 0.87 18.42 15.97
CA ARG A 260 -0.10 18.14 14.89
C ARG A 260 -0.99 19.34 14.65
N ARG A 261 -1.07 19.75 13.37
CA ARG A 261 -1.99 20.78 12.90
C ARG A 261 -2.67 20.30 11.63
N LYS A 262 -3.94 20.64 11.51
CA LYS A 262 -4.75 20.40 10.32
C LYS A 262 -4.62 21.63 9.37
N LYS A 263 -4.99 21.46 8.09
CA LYS A 263 -4.96 22.56 7.11
C LYS A 263 -5.92 23.69 7.45
N ASP A 264 -7.01 23.38 8.14
CA ASP A 264 -8.05 24.30 8.62
C ASP A 264 -7.76 24.87 10.02
N SER A 265 -6.63 24.51 10.65
CA SER A 265 -6.25 25.05 11.94
C SER A 265 -5.94 26.53 11.86
N GLU A 266 -6.18 27.23 12.94
CA GLU A 266 -5.81 28.63 13.13
C GLU A 266 -4.56 28.78 14.00
N LEU A 267 -3.78 29.80 13.73
CA LEU A 267 -2.65 30.23 14.54
C LEU A 267 -2.76 31.74 14.76
N ASP A 268 -2.80 32.15 16.04
CA ASP A 268 -2.96 33.58 16.42
C ASP A 268 -4.22 34.23 15.79
N GLY A 269 -5.33 33.46 15.71
CA GLY A 269 -6.61 33.91 15.14
C GLY A 269 -6.61 34.04 13.61
N LYS A 270 -5.59 33.51 12.92
CA LYS A 270 -5.50 33.49 11.46
C LYS A 270 -5.37 32.06 10.95
N PRO A 271 -5.99 31.72 9.80
CA PRO A 271 -5.76 30.42 9.17
C PRO A 271 -4.27 30.18 8.92
N ILE A 272 -3.77 29.00 9.29
CA ILE A 272 -2.34 28.65 9.08
C ILE A 272 -1.96 28.59 7.59
N LEU A 273 -2.96 28.36 6.73
CA LEU A 273 -2.77 28.26 5.30
C LEU A 273 -4.07 28.65 4.58
N VAL A 274 -3.94 29.51 3.57
CA VAL A 274 -5.03 29.83 2.66
C VAL A 274 -4.81 29.02 1.38
N LEU A 275 -5.63 27.99 1.20
CA LEU A 275 -5.68 27.19 -0.04
C LEU A 275 -6.93 27.57 -0.84
N PRO A 276 -6.92 27.41 -2.16
CA PRO A 276 -8.13 27.46 -2.96
C PRO A 276 -9.19 26.46 -2.45
N ALA A 277 -10.44 26.67 -2.80
CA ALA A 277 -11.52 25.79 -2.38
C ALA A 277 -11.27 24.33 -2.82
N LYS A 278 -11.70 23.39 -1.98
CA LYS A 278 -11.76 21.97 -2.32
C LYS A 278 -13.23 21.55 -2.35
N ARG A 279 -13.65 20.99 -3.47
CA ARG A 279 -15.01 20.42 -3.63
C ARG A 279 -14.93 18.93 -3.82
N GLU A 280 -15.84 18.20 -3.21
CA GLU A 280 -15.99 16.76 -3.40
C GLU A 280 -17.34 16.49 -4.05
N GLN A 281 -17.34 15.66 -5.10
CA GLN A 281 -18.53 15.26 -5.85
C GLN A 281 -18.57 13.75 -6.00
N VAL A 282 -19.72 13.16 -5.75
CA VAL A 282 -19.97 11.74 -6.00
C VAL A 282 -20.69 11.61 -7.32
N ILE A 283 -20.15 10.80 -8.22
CA ILE A 283 -20.76 10.44 -9.50
C ILE A 283 -21.14 8.97 -9.40
N TYR A 284 -22.37 8.66 -9.71
CA TYR A 284 -22.85 7.28 -9.73
C TYR A 284 -22.83 6.74 -11.16
N ALA A 285 -22.12 5.64 -11.35
CA ALA A 285 -22.16 4.86 -12.57
C ALA A 285 -23.25 3.80 -12.44
N ASP A 286 -24.20 3.82 -13.36
CA ASP A 286 -25.29 2.84 -13.42
C ASP A 286 -24.80 1.60 -14.16
N LEU A 287 -24.74 0.46 -13.47
CA LEU A 287 -24.33 -0.81 -14.05
C LEU A 287 -25.31 -1.22 -15.17
N SER A 288 -24.78 -1.69 -16.28
CA SER A 288 -25.58 -2.35 -17.31
C SER A 288 -26.28 -3.59 -16.75
N GLN A 289 -27.31 -4.10 -17.42
CA GLN A 289 -28.02 -5.29 -16.93
C GLN A 289 -27.08 -6.48 -16.75
N ASP A 290 -26.17 -6.72 -17.69
CA ASP A 290 -25.20 -7.81 -17.63
C ASP A 290 -24.21 -7.63 -16.45
N GLU A 291 -23.74 -6.40 -16.19
CA GLU A 291 -22.89 -6.10 -15.05
C GLU A 291 -23.65 -6.27 -13.73
N ARG A 292 -24.91 -5.87 -13.68
CA ARG A 292 -25.78 -6.04 -12.51
C ARG A 292 -26.02 -7.52 -12.21
N ASP A 293 -26.40 -8.30 -13.22
CA ASP A 293 -26.65 -9.73 -13.06
C ASP A 293 -25.38 -10.46 -12.61
N TYR A 294 -24.22 -10.11 -13.17
CA TYR A 294 -22.94 -10.65 -12.75
C TYR A 294 -22.62 -10.28 -11.28
N TYR A 295 -22.80 -9.01 -10.90
CA TYR A 295 -22.59 -8.55 -9.54
C TYR A 295 -23.50 -9.27 -8.54
N ASP A 296 -24.79 -9.36 -8.83
CA ASP A 296 -25.79 -9.98 -7.96
C ASP A 296 -25.54 -11.48 -7.73
N GLN A 297 -25.16 -12.20 -8.78
CA GLN A 297 -24.75 -13.60 -8.66
C GLN A 297 -23.52 -13.75 -7.73
N LEU A 298 -22.52 -12.91 -7.91
CA LEU A 298 -21.31 -12.91 -7.09
C LEU A 298 -21.62 -12.52 -5.64
N GLU A 299 -22.50 -11.56 -5.41
CA GLU A 299 -22.91 -11.15 -4.06
C GLU A 299 -23.68 -12.24 -3.34
N LYS A 300 -24.65 -12.90 -4.02
CA LYS A 300 -25.41 -14.03 -3.46
C LYS A 300 -24.47 -15.18 -3.05
N ALA A 301 -23.56 -15.60 -3.91
CA ALA A 301 -22.58 -16.62 -3.62
C ALA A 301 -21.67 -16.25 -2.44
N SER A 302 -21.23 -14.99 -2.40
CA SER A 302 -20.39 -14.47 -1.31
C SER A 302 -21.12 -14.44 0.03
N LYS A 303 -22.41 -14.04 0.04
CA LYS A 303 -23.27 -14.04 1.24
C LYS A 303 -23.46 -15.44 1.79
N VAL A 304 -23.73 -16.44 0.93
CA VAL A 304 -23.88 -17.85 1.34
C VAL A 304 -22.61 -18.34 2.01
N THR A 305 -21.45 -18.12 1.39
CA THR A 305 -20.15 -18.55 1.92
C THR A 305 -19.83 -17.85 3.25
N PHE A 306 -20.09 -16.55 3.36
CA PHE A 306 -19.87 -15.81 4.59
C PHE A 306 -20.79 -16.28 5.72
N ASN A 307 -22.09 -16.51 5.45
CA ASN A 307 -23.05 -17.02 6.43
C ASN A 307 -22.68 -18.43 6.94
N LYS A 308 -22.10 -19.29 6.08
CA LYS A 308 -21.54 -20.57 6.49
C LYS A 308 -20.44 -20.37 7.55
N TYR A 309 -19.46 -19.51 7.28
CA TYR A 309 -18.39 -19.22 8.24
C TYR A 309 -18.90 -18.60 9.56
N LEU A 310 -19.98 -17.82 9.50
CA LEU A 310 -20.63 -17.28 10.71
C LEU A 310 -21.25 -18.38 11.56
N ARG A 311 -22.02 -19.29 10.95
CA ARG A 311 -22.68 -20.41 11.66
C ARG A 311 -21.68 -21.36 12.29
N GLU A 312 -20.57 -21.60 11.61
CA GLU A 312 -19.48 -22.47 12.09
C GLU A 312 -18.58 -21.80 13.13
N GLY A 313 -18.76 -20.52 13.45
CA GLY A 313 -17.86 -19.75 14.32
C GLY A 313 -16.43 -19.63 13.78
N SER A 314 -16.23 -19.90 12.50
CA SER A 314 -14.93 -20.05 11.84
C SER A 314 -14.42 -18.76 11.14
N VAL A 315 -15.09 -17.61 11.34
CA VAL A 315 -14.76 -16.32 10.70
C VAL A 315 -13.29 -15.94 10.91
N GLY A 316 -12.75 -16.12 12.12
CA GLY A 316 -11.35 -15.82 12.42
C GLY A 316 -10.36 -16.68 11.64
N LYS A 317 -10.67 -17.97 11.48
CA LYS A 317 -9.83 -18.93 10.72
C LYS A 317 -9.90 -18.68 9.21
N ASN A 318 -11.05 -18.24 8.71
CA ASN A 318 -11.30 -17.98 7.28
C ASN A 318 -11.22 -16.48 6.90
N TYR A 319 -10.62 -15.65 7.74
CA TYR A 319 -10.56 -14.20 7.54
C TYR A 319 -9.99 -13.80 6.17
N SER A 320 -8.92 -14.44 5.73
CA SER A 320 -8.31 -14.18 4.43
C SER A 320 -9.26 -14.51 3.26
N SER A 321 -9.99 -15.64 3.34
CA SER A 321 -10.97 -16.02 2.32
C SER A 321 -12.13 -15.03 2.24
N ILE A 322 -12.62 -14.56 3.39
CA ILE A 322 -13.67 -13.53 3.46
C ILE A 322 -13.20 -12.21 2.81
N LEU A 323 -11.96 -11.81 3.06
CA LEU A 323 -11.41 -10.62 2.41
C LEU A 323 -11.31 -10.78 0.89
N VAL A 324 -11.03 -11.98 0.38
CA VAL A 324 -11.03 -12.28 -1.06
C VAL A 324 -12.41 -12.15 -1.66
N LEU A 325 -13.47 -12.62 -0.97
CA LEU A 325 -14.85 -12.43 -1.44
C LEU A 325 -15.21 -10.95 -1.59
N LEU A 326 -14.90 -10.13 -0.59
CA LEU A 326 -15.10 -8.69 -0.65
C LEU A 326 -14.26 -8.03 -1.75
N LEU A 327 -13.03 -8.50 -1.95
CA LEU A 327 -12.16 -8.03 -3.02
C LEU A 327 -12.83 -8.23 -4.40
N ARG A 328 -13.38 -9.43 -4.63
CA ARG A 328 -14.08 -9.77 -5.89
C ARG A 328 -15.32 -8.91 -6.12
N LEU A 329 -16.12 -8.65 -5.09
CA LEU A 329 -17.28 -7.76 -5.20
C LEU A 329 -16.87 -6.33 -5.60
N ARG A 330 -15.80 -5.81 -5.00
CA ARG A 330 -15.27 -4.48 -5.36
C ARG A 330 -14.69 -4.44 -6.78
N GLN A 331 -14.06 -5.51 -7.22
CA GLN A 331 -13.56 -5.65 -8.59
C GLN A 331 -14.71 -5.69 -9.60
N ALA A 332 -15.79 -6.40 -9.28
CA ALA A 332 -17.00 -6.46 -10.12
C ALA A 332 -17.67 -5.08 -10.29
N CYS A 333 -17.65 -4.24 -9.25
CA CYS A 333 -18.14 -2.85 -9.35
C CYS A 333 -17.31 -2.00 -10.34
N CYS A 334 -16.05 -2.32 -10.57
CA CYS A 334 -15.16 -1.52 -11.41
C CYS A 334 -15.13 -1.98 -12.87
N HIS A 335 -14.94 -3.28 -13.09
CA HIS A 335 -14.89 -3.90 -14.41
C HIS A 335 -14.91 -5.43 -14.30
N PRO A 336 -15.70 -6.15 -15.09
CA PRO A 336 -15.75 -7.63 -15.04
C PRO A 336 -14.40 -8.31 -15.22
N HIS A 337 -13.52 -7.77 -16.08
CA HIS A 337 -12.19 -8.33 -16.33
C HIS A 337 -11.27 -8.34 -15.10
N LEU A 338 -11.53 -7.54 -14.09
CA LEU A 338 -10.71 -7.55 -12.86
C LEU A 338 -10.82 -8.86 -12.09
N ASN A 339 -11.96 -9.55 -12.18
CA ASN A 339 -12.18 -10.84 -11.53
C ASN A 339 -11.50 -12.00 -12.27
N LEU A 340 -11.01 -11.78 -13.51
CA LEU A 340 -10.25 -12.77 -14.27
C LEU A 340 -8.78 -12.85 -13.85
N ASP A 341 -8.27 -11.84 -13.13
CA ASP A 341 -6.87 -11.70 -12.72
C ASP A 341 -6.56 -12.31 -11.33
N VAL A 342 -7.45 -13.14 -10.79
CA VAL A 342 -7.24 -13.74 -9.47
C VAL A 342 -6.20 -14.86 -9.58
N GLU A 343 -5.13 -14.74 -8.78
CA GLU A 343 -4.07 -15.74 -8.65
C GLU A 343 -4.65 -17.07 -8.12
N ASP A 344 -4.91 -18.00 -9.01
CA ASP A 344 -4.85 -19.41 -8.65
C ASP A 344 -3.37 -19.82 -8.71
N THR A 345 -2.87 -20.38 -7.62
CA THR A 345 -1.49 -20.87 -7.52
C THR A 345 -1.19 -21.78 -8.71
N ALA A 346 -0.30 -21.31 -9.60
CA ALA A 346 0.04 -22.00 -10.83
C ALA A 346 0.71 -23.37 -10.54
N PRO A 347 0.39 -24.41 -11.31
CA PRO A 347 1.10 -25.69 -11.23
C PRO A 347 2.57 -25.52 -11.65
N SER A 348 3.46 -26.28 -11.03
CA SER A 348 4.91 -26.23 -11.25
C SER A 348 5.39 -26.95 -12.52
N VAL A 349 4.50 -27.34 -13.42
CA VAL A 349 4.79 -28.01 -14.69
C VAL A 349 4.70 -27.00 -15.83
N THR A 350 5.57 -27.10 -16.84
CA THR A 350 5.55 -26.19 -17.99
C THR A 350 4.22 -26.33 -18.76
N THR A 351 3.74 -25.23 -19.32
CA THR A 351 2.44 -25.21 -20.03
C THR A 351 2.41 -26.19 -21.20
N GLU A 352 3.53 -26.44 -21.87
CA GLU A 352 3.64 -27.37 -22.99
C GLU A 352 3.52 -28.82 -22.55
N GLU A 353 4.20 -29.22 -21.47
CA GLU A 353 4.10 -30.57 -20.91
C GLU A 353 2.68 -30.87 -20.42
N LEU A 354 2.00 -29.88 -19.85
CA LEU A 354 0.63 -30.02 -19.37
C LEU A 354 -0.35 -30.21 -20.54
N LEU A 355 -0.20 -29.44 -21.61
CA LEU A 355 -0.99 -29.58 -22.84
C LEU A 355 -0.83 -30.99 -23.46
N ASP A 356 0.39 -31.51 -23.47
CA ASP A 356 0.64 -32.85 -24.02
C ASP A 356 0.05 -33.98 -23.15
N LEU A 357 0.01 -33.78 -21.83
CA LEU A 357 -0.67 -34.72 -20.94
C LEU A 357 -2.19 -34.69 -21.13
N VAL A 358 -2.77 -33.51 -21.33
CA VAL A 358 -4.22 -33.33 -21.56
C VAL A 358 -4.62 -33.90 -22.93
N LYS A 359 -3.79 -33.82 -23.97
CA LYS A 359 -4.02 -34.48 -25.27
C LYS A 359 -4.11 -36.00 -25.19
N LYS A 360 -3.44 -36.61 -24.21
CA LYS A 360 -3.37 -38.07 -23.97
C LYS A 360 -4.44 -38.61 -23.04
N LEU A 361 -5.43 -37.78 -22.65
CA LEU A 361 -6.55 -38.25 -21.84
C LEU A 361 -7.38 -39.30 -22.59
N ASP A 362 -7.92 -40.26 -21.83
CA ASP A 362 -8.82 -41.28 -22.35
C ASP A 362 -10.10 -40.62 -22.91
N GLU A 363 -10.63 -41.17 -24.01
CA GLU A 363 -11.81 -40.63 -24.70
C GLU A 363 -13.04 -40.60 -23.75
N SER A 364 -13.19 -41.55 -22.89
CA SER A 364 -14.28 -41.61 -21.90
C SER A 364 -14.21 -40.46 -20.91
N ILE A 365 -13.01 -40.01 -20.57
CA ILE A 365 -12.77 -38.83 -19.70
C ILE A 365 -13.07 -37.57 -20.45
N ILE A 366 -12.64 -37.44 -21.71
CA ILE A 366 -12.88 -36.29 -22.58
C ILE A 366 -14.38 -36.05 -22.75
N VAL A 367 -15.14 -37.12 -23.07
CA VAL A 367 -16.60 -37.05 -23.20
C VAL A 367 -17.26 -36.60 -21.90
N ARG A 368 -16.89 -37.19 -20.77
CA ARG A 368 -17.45 -36.85 -19.46
C ARG A 368 -17.22 -35.37 -19.08
N ILE A 369 -16.01 -34.85 -19.31
CA ILE A 369 -15.69 -33.45 -18.99
C ILE A 369 -16.38 -32.49 -19.99
N ARG A 370 -16.53 -32.89 -21.26
CA ARG A 370 -17.19 -32.11 -22.31
C ARG A 370 -18.68 -31.95 -22.10
N GLU A 371 -19.34 -33.01 -21.60
CA GLU A 371 -20.79 -33.06 -21.37
C GLU A 371 -21.22 -32.51 -20.01
N ALA A 372 -20.29 -32.17 -19.14
CA ALA A 372 -20.61 -31.59 -17.85
C ALA A 372 -21.08 -30.13 -17.99
N ASP A 373 -22.33 -29.87 -17.63
CA ASP A 373 -22.91 -28.52 -17.59
C ASP A 373 -22.42 -27.69 -16.40
N ALA A 374 -22.05 -28.33 -15.31
CA ALA A 374 -21.54 -27.72 -14.09
C ALA A 374 -20.60 -28.68 -13.34
N PHE A 375 -19.69 -28.12 -12.56
CA PHE A 375 -18.76 -28.89 -11.72
C PHE A 375 -19.04 -28.65 -10.25
N GLU A 376 -19.03 -29.73 -9.46
CA GLU A 376 -19.22 -29.72 -8.03
C GLU A 376 -18.04 -30.41 -7.33
N CYS A 377 -17.44 -29.77 -6.34
CA CYS A 377 -16.32 -30.36 -5.62
C CYS A 377 -16.76 -31.53 -4.75
N PRO A 378 -16.21 -32.74 -4.94
CA PRO A 378 -16.63 -33.95 -4.19
C PRO A 378 -16.20 -33.95 -2.71
N ILE A 379 -15.47 -32.91 -2.27
CA ILE A 379 -15.00 -32.77 -0.88
C ILE A 379 -15.82 -31.75 -0.10
N CYS A 380 -16.06 -30.57 -0.66
CA CYS A 380 -16.82 -29.49 0.01
C CYS A 380 -18.25 -29.35 -0.51
N TYR A 381 -18.60 -30.09 -1.57
CA TYR A 381 -19.91 -30.04 -2.23
C TYR A 381 -20.34 -28.64 -2.69
N ASP A 382 -19.37 -27.78 -2.95
CA ASP A 382 -19.62 -26.44 -3.51
C ASP A 382 -19.50 -26.48 -5.05
N ALA A 383 -20.29 -25.66 -5.72
CA ALA A 383 -20.15 -25.46 -7.17
C ALA A 383 -18.79 -24.84 -7.50
N VAL A 384 -18.11 -25.37 -8.52
CA VAL A 384 -16.73 -24.99 -8.86
C VAL A 384 -16.72 -24.31 -10.23
N GLN A 385 -16.37 -23.03 -10.26
CA GLN A 385 -16.23 -22.28 -11.52
C GLN A 385 -14.95 -22.65 -12.28
N SER A 386 -13.89 -23.01 -11.58
CA SER A 386 -12.59 -23.37 -12.15
C SER A 386 -12.10 -24.68 -11.52
N PRO A 387 -12.62 -25.84 -11.97
CA PRO A 387 -12.23 -27.15 -11.45
C PRO A 387 -10.78 -27.48 -11.81
N SER A 388 -10.09 -28.13 -10.87
CA SER A 388 -8.78 -28.74 -11.06
C SER A 388 -8.96 -30.26 -11.27
N PHE A 389 -8.61 -30.74 -12.47
CA PHE A 389 -8.75 -32.14 -12.85
C PHE A 389 -7.47 -32.93 -12.60
N PHE A 390 -7.62 -34.17 -12.14
CA PHE A 390 -6.51 -35.08 -11.83
C PHE A 390 -6.14 -35.93 -13.02
N ILE A 391 -4.86 -36.05 -13.34
CA ILE A 391 -4.35 -37.01 -14.32
C ILE A 391 -3.91 -38.28 -13.59
N PRO A 392 -4.29 -39.49 -14.06
CA PRO A 392 -4.98 -39.77 -15.32
C PRO A 392 -6.51 -39.87 -15.23
N CYS A 393 -7.13 -39.75 -14.07
CA CYS A 393 -8.55 -40.14 -13.91
C CYS A 393 -9.58 -39.10 -14.30
N GLY A 394 -9.19 -37.83 -14.52
CA GLY A 394 -10.08 -36.72 -14.93
C GLY A 394 -11.20 -36.39 -13.93
N HIS A 395 -11.11 -36.81 -12.66
CA HIS A 395 -11.97 -36.31 -11.60
C HIS A 395 -11.46 -34.94 -11.16
N ASP A 396 -12.33 -34.13 -10.60
CA ASP A 396 -12.03 -32.74 -10.28
C ASP A 396 -12.27 -32.43 -8.80
N THR A 397 -11.76 -31.26 -8.41
CA THR A 397 -12.00 -30.65 -7.11
C THR A 397 -11.80 -29.13 -7.20
N CYS A 398 -12.29 -28.38 -6.22
CA CYS A 398 -11.95 -26.97 -6.12
C CYS A 398 -10.49 -26.78 -5.67
N GLN A 399 -9.89 -25.65 -6.01
CA GLN A 399 -8.49 -25.34 -5.70
C GLN A 399 -8.16 -25.41 -4.20
N GLN A 400 -9.08 -24.97 -3.34
CA GLN A 400 -8.87 -25.02 -1.89
C GLN A 400 -8.79 -26.47 -1.35
N CYS A 401 -9.65 -27.35 -1.88
CA CYS A 401 -9.64 -28.75 -1.49
C CYS A 401 -8.43 -29.49 -2.09
N LEU A 402 -7.98 -29.12 -3.29
CA LEU A 402 -6.73 -29.63 -3.86
C LEU A 402 -5.53 -29.29 -2.96
N THR A 403 -5.40 -28.05 -2.50
CA THR A 403 -4.32 -27.67 -1.57
C THR A 403 -4.34 -28.52 -0.30
N ARG A 404 -5.53 -28.73 0.30
CA ARG A 404 -5.68 -29.58 1.50
C ARG A 404 -5.29 -31.03 1.23
N LEU A 405 -5.64 -31.59 0.07
CA LEU A 405 -5.25 -32.94 -0.32
C LEU A 405 -3.73 -33.07 -0.46
N VAL A 406 -3.08 -32.07 -1.05
CA VAL A 406 -1.63 -32.00 -1.22
C VAL A 406 -0.91 -31.91 0.12
N ASP A 407 -1.36 -31.00 0.99
CA ASP A 407 -0.79 -30.80 2.33
C ASP A 407 -0.91 -32.08 3.18
N SER A 408 -2.08 -32.77 3.12
CA SER A 408 -2.31 -34.03 3.82
C SER A 408 -1.42 -35.13 3.28
N ALA A 409 -1.21 -35.23 1.97
CA ALA A 409 -0.33 -36.23 1.35
C ALA A 409 1.14 -35.95 1.70
N ALA A 410 1.57 -34.70 1.71
CA ALA A 410 2.91 -34.28 2.11
C ALA A 410 3.20 -34.64 3.59
N ALA A 411 2.25 -34.32 4.48
CA ALA A 411 2.35 -34.69 5.91
C ALA A 411 2.45 -36.20 6.14
N SER A 412 1.66 -37.00 5.40
CA SER A 412 1.68 -38.49 5.49
C SER A 412 3.01 -39.05 4.98
N ASN A 413 3.59 -38.52 3.91
CA ASN A 413 4.89 -38.95 3.37
C ASN A 413 6.04 -38.64 4.31
N LEU A 414 6.03 -37.46 4.96
CA LEU A 414 7.01 -37.08 5.99
C LEU A 414 6.99 -38.03 7.18
N GLN A 415 5.80 -38.47 7.61
CA GLN A 415 5.65 -39.45 8.71
C GLN A 415 6.14 -40.86 8.33
N GLN A 416 6.14 -41.21 7.04
CA GLN A 416 6.58 -42.53 6.54
C GLN A 416 8.04 -42.59 6.09
N GLY A 417 8.79 -41.43 6.20
CA GLY A 417 10.21 -41.38 5.87
C GLY A 417 10.53 -41.48 4.37
N ASN A 418 9.58 -41.27 3.49
CA ASN A 418 9.78 -41.33 2.04
C ASN A 418 10.14 -39.98 1.45
N GLU A 419 11.37 -39.82 0.99
CA GLU A 419 11.88 -38.67 0.19
C GLU A 419 11.50 -38.86 -1.30
N GLY A 420 10.22 -38.87 -1.65
CA GLY A 420 9.74 -39.01 -3.03
C GLY A 420 8.67 -37.99 -3.38
N VAL A 421 8.37 -37.81 -4.68
CA VAL A 421 7.25 -36.98 -5.17
C VAL A 421 5.97 -37.40 -4.48
N ALA A 422 5.36 -36.46 -3.73
CA ALA A 422 4.14 -36.75 -2.97
C ALA A 422 2.99 -37.07 -3.95
N THR A 423 2.60 -38.33 -4.07
CA THR A 423 1.38 -38.71 -4.77
C THR A 423 0.19 -38.56 -3.83
N ALA A 424 -0.85 -37.86 -4.27
CA ALA A 424 -2.12 -37.79 -3.55
C ALA A 424 -3.14 -38.83 -4.11
N LYS A 425 -4.18 -39.11 -3.34
CA LYS A 425 -5.26 -40.02 -3.79
C LYS A 425 -6.48 -39.21 -4.20
N CYS A 426 -7.04 -39.53 -5.36
CA CYS A 426 -8.28 -38.94 -5.83
C CYS A 426 -9.43 -39.22 -4.85
N PRO A 427 -10.20 -38.20 -4.43
CA PRO A 427 -11.30 -38.39 -3.48
C PRO A 427 -12.46 -39.24 -4.04
N VAL A 428 -12.58 -39.34 -5.38
CA VAL A 428 -13.65 -40.07 -6.06
C VAL A 428 -13.25 -41.53 -6.32
N CYS A 429 -12.18 -41.74 -7.11
CA CYS A 429 -11.77 -43.14 -7.49
C CYS A 429 -10.66 -43.72 -6.63
N ARG A 430 -10.09 -42.96 -5.69
CA ARG A 430 -8.95 -43.34 -4.82
C ARG A 430 -7.66 -43.68 -5.57
N GLY A 431 -7.62 -43.52 -6.86
CA GLY A 431 -6.42 -43.68 -7.69
C GLY A 431 -5.36 -42.63 -7.34
N PRO A 432 -4.06 -42.99 -7.47
CA PRO A 432 -2.98 -42.01 -7.22
C PRO A 432 -2.92 -40.98 -8.33
N PHE A 433 -2.64 -39.74 -7.98
CA PHE A 433 -2.35 -38.68 -8.93
C PHE A 433 -1.17 -37.79 -8.45
N ASP A 434 -0.47 -37.17 -9.38
CA ASP A 434 0.59 -36.21 -9.09
C ASP A 434 -0.03 -34.81 -8.94
N PRO A 435 0.04 -34.17 -7.76
CA PRO A 435 -0.52 -32.86 -7.54
C PRO A 435 0.04 -31.77 -8.47
N LYS A 436 1.25 -32.00 -9.00
CA LYS A 436 1.90 -31.09 -9.94
C LYS A 436 1.37 -31.18 -11.37
N LYS A 437 0.64 -32.26 -11.68
CA LYS A 437 0.10 -32.59 -13.02
C LYS A 437 -1.43 -32.47 -13.07
N CYS A 438 -2.00 -31.53 -12.34
CA CYS A 438 -3.42 -31.20 -12.44
C CYS A 438 -3.62 -30.13 -13.51
N PHE A 439 -4.72 -30.21 -14.25
CA PHE A 439 -5.10 -29.21 -15.26
C PHE A 439 -6.46 -28.58 -14.92
N ASN A 440 -6.70 -27.37 -15.43
CA ASN A 440 -7.97 -26.68 -15.27
C ASN A 440 -8.87 -26.85 -16.51
N TYR A 441 -10.15 -26.47 -16.37
CA TYR A 441 -11.12 -26.57 -17.48
C TYR A 441 -10.71 -25.76 -18.71
N GLU A 442 -10.04 -24.64 -18.56
CA GLU A 442 -9.53 -23.81 -19.64
C GLU A 442 -8.48 -24.56 -20.48
N THR A 443 -7.55 -25.27 -19.84
CA THR A 443 -6.56 -26.13 -20.53
C THR A 443 -7.25 -27.27 -21.31
N PHE A 444 -8.30 -27.84 -20.72
CA PHE A 444 -9.11 -28.85 -21.42
C PHE A 444 -9.81 -28.29 -22.65
N GLN A 445 -10.47 -27.13 -22.52
CA GLN A 445 -11.13 -26.47 -23.66
C GLN A 445 -10.16 -26.12 -24.79
N GLN A 446 -8.96 -25.67 -24.45
CA GLN A 446 -7.92 -25.31 -25.43
C GLN A 446 -7.51 -26.53 -26.29
N VAL A 447 -7.49 -27.73 -25.70
CA VAL A 447 -7.06 -28.95 -26.39
C VAL A 447 -8.22 -29.65 -27.13
N HIS A 448 -9.38 -29.79 -26.45
CA HIS A 448 -10.47 -30.64 -26.91
C HIS A 448 -11.70 -29.88 -27.43
N MET A 449 -11.75 -28.55 -27.32
CA MET A 449 -12.86 -27.71 -27.76
C MET A 449 -12.38 -26.45 -28.53
N PRO A 450 -11.58 -26.58 -29.61
CA PRO A 450 -10.93 -25.45 -30.28
C PRO A 450 -11.89 -24.53 -31.06
N GLU A 451 -13.13 -24.91 -31.29
CA GLU A 451 -14.06 -24.20 -32.18
C GLU A 451 -14.83 -23.04 -31.52
N ARG A 452 -14.65 -22.79 -30.23
CA ARG A 452 -15.25 -21.61 -29.57
C ARG A 452 -14.54 -20.34 -30.00
N LYS A 453 -15.31 -19.43 -30.63
CA LYS A 453 -14.85 -18.16 -31.23
C LYS A 453 -13.98 -17.35 -30.24
N MET A 454 -12.84 -16.87 -30.75
CA MET A 454 -11.78 -16.07 -30.06
C MET A 454 -12.19 -14.66 -29.62
N THR A 455 -13.45 -14.41 -29.26
CA THR A 455 -13.91 -13.09 -28.78
C THR A 455 -13.89 -12.96 -27.26
N GLU A 456 -13.72 -14.05 -26.53
CA GLU A 456 -13.66 -14.02 -25.05
C GLU A 456 -12.22 -13.87 -24.57
N ILE A 457 -12.02 -13.00 -23.59
CA ILE A 457 -10.74 -12.84 -22.92
C ILE A 457 -10.39 -14.13 -22.16
N LYS A 458 -9.21 -14.69 -22.47
CA LYS A 458 -8.71 -15.90 -21.78
C LYS A 458 -7.92 -15.50 -20.53
N PRO A 459 -8.34 -15.88 -19.31
CA PRO A 459 -7.67 -15.49 -18.07
C PRO A 459 -6.20 -15.86 -18.00
N SER A 460 -5.83 -17.05 -18.45
CA SER A 460 -4.44 -17.52 -18.49
C SER A 460 -3.57 -16.68 -19.42
N MET A 461 -4.10 -16.34 -20.60
CA MET A 461 -3.40 -15.51 -21.59
C MET A 461 -3.25 -14.07 -21.11
N LEU A 462 -4.29 -13.51 -20.47
CA LEU A 462 -4.25 -12.20 -19.86
C LEU A 462 -3.13 -12.13 -18.81
N ARG A 463 -3.07 -13.11 -17.91
CA ARG A 463 -2.05 -13.19 -16.85
C ARG A 463 -0.64 -13.34 -17.42
N ALA A 464 -0.43 -14.24 -18.37
CA ALA A 464 0.87 -14.44 -19.00
C ALA A 464 1.36 -13.17 -19.71
N LEU A 465 0.53 -12.54 -20.54
CA LEU A 465 0.87 -11.31 -21.23
C LEU A 465 1.15 -10.16 -20.27
N ARG A 466 0.37 -10.05 -19.18
CA ARG A 466 0.55 -9.01 -18.15
C ARG A 466 1.84 -9.21 -17.36
N HIS A 467 2.17 -10.45 -17.01
CA HIS A 467 3.45 -10.78 -16.35
C HIS A 467 4.64 -10.38 -17.24
N ASP A 468 4.57 -10.66 -18.54
CA ASP A 468 5.64 -10.33 -19.46
C ASP A 468 5.70 -8.83 -19.80
N ALA A 469 4.58 -8.11 -19.72
CA ALA A 469 4.50 -6.68 -20.03
C ALA A 469 5.48 -5.82 -19.20
N SER A 470 5.80 -6.26 -17.98
CA SER A 470 6.78 -5.57 -17.11
C SER A 470 8.25 -5.74 -17.58
N LYS A 471 8.53 -6.73 -18.45
CA LYS A 471 9.90 -7.10 -18.84
C LYS A 471 10.42 -6.29 -20.02
N SER A 472 9.55 -5.89 -20.94
CA SER A 472 9.95 -5.13 -22.13
C SER A 472 8.82 -4.29 -22.75
N ARG A 473 9.21 -3.22 -23.47
CA ARG A 473 8.25 -2.37 -24.19
C ARG A 473 7.50 -3.13 -25.30
N ALA A 474 8.13 -4.11 -25.94
CA ALA A 474 7.49 -4.95 -26.97
C ALA A 474 6.41 -5.85 -26.33
N ALA A 475 6.72 -6.47 -25.21
CA ALA A 475 5.76 -7.29 -24.45
C ALA A 475 4.58 -6.44 -23.95
N TYR A 476 4.83 -5.21 -23.45
CA TYR A 476 3.78 -4.27 -23.08
C TYR A 476 2.85 -3.94 -24.28
N LYS A 477 3.41 -3.65 -25.45
CA LYS A 477 2.60 -3.43 -26.66
C LYS A 477 1.73 -4.64 -27.04
N LYS A 478 2.26 -5.86 -26.91
CA LYS A 478 1.52 -7.11 -27.17
C LYS A 478 0.36 -7.26 -26.17
N TYR A 479 0.61 -7.01 -24.91
CA TYR A 479 -0.39 -7.02 -23.86
C TYR A 479 -1.52 -5.99 -24.12
N MET A 480 -1.17 -4.73 -24.37
CA MET A 480 -2.15 -3.69 -24.69
C MET A 480 -2.92 -3.99 -25.98
N GLY A 481 -2.27 -4.57 -26.99
CA GLY A 481 -2.91 -5.06 -28.21
C GLY A 481 -3.95 -6.15 -27.94
N TYR A 482 -3.68 -7.04 -26.99
CA TYR A 482 -4.63 -8.04 -26.54
C TYR A 482 -5.83 -7.42 -25.83
N LEU A 483 -5.62 -6.50 -24.90
CA LEU A 483 -6.71 -5.78 -24.21
C LEU A 483 -7.59 -4.97 -25.18
N ARG A 484 -7.00 -4.36 -26.22
CA ARG A 484 -7.76 -3.63 -27.26
C ARG A 484 -8.67 -4.55 -28.07
N LYS A 485 -8.18 -5.76 -28.40
CA LYS A 485 -8.97 -6.77 -29.15
C LYS A 485 -10.10 -7.39 -28.32
N THR A 486 -9.91 -7.46 -27.03
CA THR A 486 -10.88 -8.03 -26.06
C THR A 486 -11.60 -6.93 -25.28
N TRP A 487 -11.67 -5.72 -25.84
CA TRP A 487 -12.29 -4.59 -25.20
C TRP A 487 -13.75 -4.84 -24.87
N LEU A 488 -14.11 -4.55 -23.63
CA LEU A 488 -15.48 -4.58 -23.12
C LEU A 488 -15.73 -3.26 -22.38
N PRO A 489 -16.74 -2.47 -22.74
CA PRO A 489 -17.09 -1.29 -21.96
C PRO A 489 -17.59 -1.68 -20.58
N ALA A 490 -17.32 -0.84 -19.59
CA ALA A 490 -17.86 -0.99 -18.23
C ALA A 490 -18.35 0.36 -17.71
N ALA A 491 -19.43 0.35 -16.96
CA ALA A 491 -20.15 1.55 -16.52
C ALA A 491 -19.23 2.60 -15.88
N LYS A 492 -18.37 2.20 -14.93
CA LYS A 492 -17.42 3.12 -14.29
C LYS A 492 -16.36 3.68 -15.24
N VAL A 493 -15.88 2.85 -16.16
CA VAL A 493 -14.89 3.29 -17.15
C VAL A 493 -15.53 4.31 -18.10
N SER A 494 -16.77 4.06 -18.55
CA SER A 494 -17.52 4.97 -19.41
C SER A 494 -17.79 6.32 -18.73
N GLU A 495 -18.24 6.32 -17.46
CA GLU A 495 -18.41 7.57 -16.71
C GLU A 495 -17.09 8.31 -16.46
N CYS A 496 -16.00 7.60 -16.22
CA CYS A 496 -14.69 8.22 -16.13
C CYS A 496 -14.27 8.87 -17.45
N MET A 497 -14.47 8.21 -18.58
CA MET A 497 -14.14 8.75 -19.90
C MET A 497 -14.97 9.98 -20.23
N LYS A 498 -16.27 9.97 -19.95
CA LYS A 498 -17.15 11.14 -20.11
C LYS A 498 -16.64 12.33 -19.30
N LEU A 499 -16.34 12.09 -18.02
CA LEU A 499 -15.80 13.13 -17.14
C LEU A 499 -14.44 13.65 -17.61
N LEU A 500 -13.56 12.79 -18.09
CA LEU A 500 -12.27 13.18 -18.65
C LEU A 500 -12.41 14.07 -19.91
N GLN A 501 -13.39 13.80 -20.76
CA GLN A 501 -13.69 14.61 -21.94
C GLN A 501 -14.22 15.99 -21.53
N GLU A 502 -15.19 16.06 -20.60
CA GLU A 502 -15.68 17.33 -20.05
C GLU A 502 -14.57 18.19 -19.42
N ILE A 503 -13.68 17.56 -18.63
CA ILE A 503 -12.55 18.26 -18.01
C ILE A 503 -11.54 18.69 -19.08
N HIS A 504 -11.34 17.90 -20.13
CA HIS A 504 -10.39 18.26 -21.20
C HIS A 504 -10.73 19.61 -21.86
N GLU A 505 -12.02 19.89 -22.05
CA GLU A 505 -12.52 21.15 -22.61
C GLU A 505 -12.12 22.37 -21.73
N THR A 506 -12.02 22.17 -20.42
CA THR A 506 -11.55 23.23 -19.51
C THR A 506 -10.04 23.46 -19.57
N GLY A 507 -9.29 22.59 -20.23
CA GLY A 507 -7.84 22.62 -20.33
C GLY A 507 -7.10 22.24 -19.05
N GLU A 508 -7.80 21.80 -18.00
CA GLU A 508 -7.23 21.42 -16.71
C GLU A 508 -6.58 20.04 -16.73
N LYS A 509 -5.68 19.80 -15.78
CA LYS A 509 -5.00 18.50 -15.61
C LYS A 509 -5.72 17.65 -14.58
N THR A 510 -5.82 16.37 -14.87
CA THR A 510 -6.56 15.39 -14.07
C THR A 510 -5.65 14.27 -13.59
N ILE A 511 -5.82 13.87 -12.34
CA ILE A 511 -5.22 12.65 -11.79
C ILE A 511 -6.35 11.63 -11.59
N VAL A 512 -6.17 10.42 -12.11
CA VAL A 512 -7.09 9.31 -11.92
C VAL A 512 -6.44 8.27 -11.02
N PHE A 513 -7.05 8.03 -9.87
CA PHE A 513 -6.59 7.05 -8.90
C PHE A 513 -7.41 5.76 -8.94
N SER A 514 -6.71 4.63 -8.94
CA SER A 514 -7.31 3.32 -8.65
C SER A 514 -6.34 2.44 -7.86
N GLN A 515 -6.87 1.53 -7.07
CA GLN A 515 -6.06 0.50 -6.42
C GLN A 515 -5.70 -0.65 -7.38
N TRP A 516 -6.44 -0.78 -8.48
CA TRP A 516 -6.28 -1.84 -9.48
C TRP A 516 -5.44 -1.36 -10.67
N THR A 517 -4.23 -1.90 -10.81
CA THR A 517 -3.37 -1.55 -11.96
C THR A 517 -3.99 -2.02 -13.29
N LEU A 518 -4.73 -3.16 -13.29
CA LEU A 518 -5.46 -3.60 -14.47
C LEU A 518 -6.58 -2.62 -14.86
N LEU A 519 -7.28 -1.98 -13.90
CA LEU A 519 -8.28 -0.95 -14.24
C LEU A 519 -7.63 0.25 -14.91
N LEU A 520 -6.43 0.63 -14.46
CA LEU A 520 -5.68 1.70 -15.14
C LEU A 520 -5.23 1.29 -16.54
N ASP A 521 -4.92 0.00 -16.79
CA ASP A 521 -4.64 -0.52 -18.14
C ASP A 521 -5.89 -0.45 -19.03
N LEU A 522 -7.05 -0.79 -18.47
CA LEU A 522 -8.34 -0.71 -19.18
C LEU A 522 -8.74 0.74 -19.47
N LEU A 523 -8.46 1.69 -18.57
CA LEU A 523 -8.64 3.12 -18.83
C LEU A 523 -7.73 3.61 -19.98
N GLU A 524 -6.48 3.13 -20.04
CA GLU A 524 -5.58 3.43 -21.18
C GLU A 524 -6.14 2.89 -22.50
N VAL A 525 -6.75 1.71 -22.48
CA VAL A 525 -7.45 1.15 -23.66
C VAL A 525 -8.67 1.97 -24.01
N ALA A 526 -9.49 2.40 -23.01
CA ALA A 526 -10.65 3.26 -23.23
C ALA A 526 -10.25 4.60 -23.86
N MET A 527 -9.21 5.25 -23.33
CA MET A 527 -8.70 6.50 -23.90
C MET A 527 -8.23 6.34 -25.34
N TRP A 528 -7.64 5.20 -25.68
CA TRP A 528 -7.29 4.90 -27.08
C TRP A 528 -8.51 4.65 -27.94
N HIS A 529 -9.49 3.89 -27.46
CA HIS A 529 -10.72 3.54 -28.17
C HIS A 529 -11.55 4.79 -28.47
N ASP A 530 -11.74 5.64 -27.47
CA ASP A 530 -12.52 6.88 -27.55
C ASP A 530 -11.72 8.06 -28.14
N GLN A 531 -10.51 7.81 -28.65
CA GLN A 531 -9.63 8.81 -29.25
C GLN A 531 -9.44 10.06 -28.38
N TYR A 532 -9.23 9.85 -27.07
CA TYR A 532 -9.03 10.96 -26.13
C TYR A 532 -7.91 11.89 -26.60
N PRO A 533 -8.16 13.22 -26.74
CA PRO A 533 -7.23 14.12 -27.42
C PRO A 533 -6.00 14.49 -26.58
N GLY A 534 -6.05 14.34 -25.26
CA GLY A 534 -4.95 14.67 -24.36
C GLY A 534 -3.94 13.52 -24.21
N LYS A 535 -2.66 13.87 -24.00
CA LYS A 535 -1.66 12.87 -23.64
C LYS A 535 -1.80 12.46 -22.17
N MET A 536 -1.55 11.18 -21.89
CA MET A 536 -1.54 10.65 -20.53
C MET A 536 -0.15 10.19 -20.10
N ARG A 537 0.05 10.06 -18.79
CA ARG A 537 1.19 9.40 -18.14
C ARG A 537 0.69 8.38 -17.13
N ARG A 538 1.49 7.37 -16.94
CA ARG A 538 1.27 6.30 -15.97
C ARG A 538 2.19 6.47 -14.77
N TYR A 539 1.70 6.15 -13.56
CA TYR A 539 2.48 6.11 -12.34
C TYR A 539 2.02 4.97 -11.44
N ASP A 540 2.74 3.86 -11.44
CA ASP A 540 2.44 2.70 -10.59
C ASP A 540 3.69 1.96 -10.10
N GLY A 541 3.47 0.92 -9.28
CA GLY A 541 4.53 0.16 -8.63
C GLY A 541 5.37 -0.72 -9.56
N SER A 542 4.87 -1.04 -10.78
CA SER A 542 5.60 -1.84 -11.76
C SER A 542 6.70 -1.06 -12.48
N MET A 543 6.61 0.27 -12.46
CA MET A 543 7.57 1.17 -13.11
C MET A 543 8.85 1.32 -12.30
N SER A 544 10.00 1.46 -12.97
CA SER A 544 11.25 1.84 -12.32
C SER A 544 11.15 3.23 -11.67
N ALA A 545 12.01 3.50 -10.69
CA ALA A 545 12.05 4.81 -10.01
C ALA A 545 12.29 5.97 -11.01
N GLU A 546 13.13 5.72 -12.02
CA GLU A 546 13.45 6.70 -13.08
C GLU A 546 12.23 7.03 -13.93
N HIS A 547 11.53 6.01 -14.42
CA HIS A 547 10.32 6.20 -15.22
C HIS A 547 9.22 6.90 -14.43
N ARG A 548 9.06 6.58 -13.14
CA ARG A 548 8.10 7.27 -12.27
C ARG A 548 8.44 8.75 -12.09
N PHE A 549 9.71 9.05 -11.87
CA PHE A 549 10.19 10.43 -11.76
C PHE A 549 9.93 11.21 -13.06
N GLN A 550 10.29 10.63 -14.21
CA GLN A 550 10.08 11.26 -15.51
C GLN A 550 8.60 11.49 -15.81
N ALA A 551 7.73 10.53 -15.48
CA ALA A 551 6.29 10.68 -15.64
C ALA A 551 5.73 11.86 -14.81
N ALA A 552 6.20 12.03 -13.58
CA ALA A 552 5.80 13.15 -12.72
C ALA A 552 6.30 14.51 -13.27
N VAL A 553 7.53 14.56 -13.77
CA VAL A 553 8.11 15.76 -14.41
C VAL A 553 7.32 16.10 -15.70
N ASP A 554 7.08 15.11 -16.55
CA ASP A 554 6.31 15.30 -17.79
C ASP A 554 4.89 15.83 -17.49
N PHE A 555 4.23 15.26 -16.49
CA PHE A 555 2.89 15.71 -16.09
C PHE A 555 2.91 17.14 -15.54
N ARG A 556 3.92 17.51 -14.77
CA ARG A 556 4.08 18.87 -14.26
C ARG A 556 4.33 19.87 -15.36
N ASP A 557 5.32 19.60 -16.23
CA ASP A 557 5.95 20.61 -17.09
C ASP A 557 5.35 20.67 -18.52
N LYS A 558 4.84 19.53 -19.05
CA LYS A 558 4.28 19.47 -20.40
C LYS A 558 2.80 19.84 -20.42
N LYS A 559 2.42 20.84 -21.19
CA LYS A 559 1.03 21.33 -21.30
C LYS A 559 0.08 20.35 -21.97
N ASP A 560 0.59 19.52 -22.88
CA ASP A 560 -0.16 18.51 -23.62
C ASP A 560 -0.45 17.22 -22.83
N VAL A 561 0.27 17.01 -21.73
CA VAL A 561 0.00 15.91 -20.80
C VAL A 561 -1.11 16.33 -19.84
N LYS A 562 -2.32 15.84 -20.09
CA LYS A 562 -3.55 16.24 -19.39
C LYS A 562 -3.96 15.25 -18.29
N VAL A 563 -3.66 13.98 -18.45
CA VAL A 563 -4.11 12.92 -17.53
C VAL A 563 -2.92 12.17 -16.96
N MET A 564 -3.00 11.87 -15.67
CA MET A 564 -2.06 10.98 -14.99
C MET A 564 -2.83 9.83 -14.32
N LEU A 565 -2.61 8.60 -14.78
CA LEU A 565 -3.18 7.39 -14.20
C LEU A 565 -2.26 6.90 -13.08
N VAL A 566 -2.75 6.87 -11.86
CA VAL A 566 -1.93 6.62 -10.66
C VAL A 566 -2.49 5.46 -9.85
N SER A 567 -1.65 4.48 -9.51
CA SER A 567 -2.09 3.49 -8.53
C SER A 567 -2.06 4.07 -7.12
N LEU A 568 -3.14 3.85 -6.34
CA LEU A 568 -3.24 4.36 -4.96
C LEU A 568 -2.05 3.97 -4.08
N ARG A 569 -1.50 2.76 -4.26
CA ARG A 569 -0.32 2.30 -3.51
C ARG A 569 0.95 3.08 -3.86
N ALA A 570 1.14 3.39 -5.13
CA ALA A 570 2.31 4.15 -5.58
C ALA A 570 2.14 5.66 -5.35
N GLY A 571 0.91 6.17 -5.46
CA GLY A 571 0.56 7.58 -5.24
C GLY A 571 0.77 8.03 -3.80
N ASN A 572 0.72 7.12 -2.83
CA ASN A 572 0.99 7.44 -1.41
C ASN A 572 2.45 7.82 -1.12
N ALA A 573 3.34 7.70 -2.09
CA ALA A 573 4.77 7.96 -1.95
C ALA A 573 5.14 9.43 -2.25
N GLY A 574 4.59 10.39 -1.50
CA GLY A 574 5.12 11.76 -1.39
C GLY A 574 5.14 12.66 -2.63
N LEU A 575 4.57 12.26 -3.75
CA LEU A 575 4.53 13.01 -5.00
C LEU A 575 3.96 14.42 -4.85
N ASN A 576 4.52 15.38 -5.57
CA ASN A 576 3.95 16.70 -5.74
C ASN A 576 3.24 16.80 -7.10
N LEU A 577 1.91 16.85 -7.08
CA LEU A 577 1.04 16.90 -8.25
C LEU A 577 0.14 18.14 -8.27
N THR A 578 0.62 19.26 -7.71
CA THR A 578 -0.12 20.53 -7.63
C THR A 578 -0.42 21.15 -9.00
N SER A 579 0.13 20.62 -10.08
CA SER A 579 -0.25 21.00 -11.45
C SER A 579 -1.66 20.49 -11.84
N ALA A 580 -2.21 19.54 -11.10
CA ALA A 580 -3.57 19.07 -11.30
C ALA A 580 -4.57 19.82 -10.40
N SER A 581 -5.73 20.11 -10.94
CA SER A 581 -6.88 20.70 -10.23
C SER A 581 -8.08 19.76 -10.20
N ARG A 582 -8.01 18.62 -10.91
CA ARG A 582 -9.05 17.59 -10.95
C ARG A 582 -8.48 16.25 -10.49
N VAL A 583 -9.23 15.60 -9.59
CA VAL A 583 -8.86 14.29 -9.03
C VAL A 583 -10.05 13.36 -9.19
N ILE A 584 -9.85 12.19 -9.79
CA ILE A 584 -10.87 11.16 -9.95
C ILE A 584 -10.44 9.93 -9.13
N ILE A 585 -11.32 9.44 -8.28
CA ILE A 585 -11.14 8.21 -7.50
C ILE A 585 -12.10 7.17 -8.09
N MET A 586 -11.55 6.14 -8.72
CA MET A 586 -12.33 5.10 -9.42
C MET A 586 -12.97 4.10 -8.47
N ASP A 587 -12.35 3.86 -7.33
CA ASP A 587 -12.77 2.82 -6.38
C ASP A 587 -12.52 3.26 -4.93
N PRO A 588 -13.52 3.12 -4.02
CA PRO A 588 -13.37 3.49 -2.63
C PRO A 588 -12.44 2.50 -1.92
N PHE A 589 -11.58 3.02 -1.04
CA PHE A 589 -10.66 2.21 -0.24
C PHE A 589 -11.21 2.02 1.19
N TRP A 590 -10.98 0.86 1.82
CA TRP A 590 -11.43 0.59 3.20
C TRP A 590 -11.00 1.64 4.22
N ASN A 591 -9.81 2.23 3.99
CA ASN A 591 -9.24 3.24 4.84
C ASN A 591 -9.33 4.60 4.15
N PRO A 592 -10.19 5.51 4.62
CA PRO A 592 -10.39 6.83 4.01
C PRO A 592 -9.13 7.67 3.96
N TYR A 593 -8.19 7.45 4.89
CA TYR A 593 -6.93 8.21 4.94
C TYR A 593 -6.02 7.95 3.73
N ILE A 594 -6.14 6.79 3.08
CA ILE A 594 -5.39 6.49 1.85
C ILE A 594 -5.90 7.35 0.69
N GLU A 595 -7.22 7.54 0.58
CA GLU A 595 -7.81 8.44 -0.41
C GLU A 595 -7.44 9.90 -0.11
N MET A 596 -7.54 10.31 1.16
CA MET A 596 -7.13 11.66 1.58
C MET A 596 -5.65 11.92 1.24
N GLN A 597 -4.76 10.95 1.50
CA GLN A 597 -3.36 11.05 1.12
C GLN A 597 -3.15 11.21 -0.39
N ALA A 598 -3.95 10.53 -1.20
CA ALA A 598 -3.90 10.66 -2.65
C ALA A 598 -4.36 12.04 -3.11
N VAL A 599 -5.47 12.56 -2.57
CA VAL A 599 -5.98 13.91 -2.84
C VAL A 599 -4.99 14.99 -2.42
N ASP A 600 -4.33 14.79 -1.28
CA ASP A 600 -3.33 15.73 -0.74
C ASP A 600 -2.04 15.84 -1.60
N ARG A 601 -1.90 15.03 -2.64
CA ARG A 601 -0.85 15.22 -3.66
C ARG A 601 -1.15 16.40 -4.59
N ALA A 602 -2.42 16.69 -4.83
CA ALA A 602 -2.89 17.84 -5.60
C ALA A 602 -3.26 19.03 -4.69
N TYR A 603 -3.88 18.76 -3.53
CA TYR A 603 -4.37 19.77 -2.60
C TYR A 603 -3.35 20.06 -1.47
N ARG A 604 -2.34 20.85 -1.78
CA ARG A 604 -1.24 21.19 -0.86
C ARG A 604 -0.66 22.58 -1.15
N ILE A 605 0.28 23.03 -0.32
CA ILE A 605 1.01 24.29 -0.55
C ILE A 605 1.56 24.32 -1.98
N GLY A 606 1.27 25.40 -2.71
CA GLY A 606 1.59 25.59 -4.12
C GLY A 606 0.45 25.28 -5.08
N GLN A 607 -0.72 24.83 -4.60
CA GLN A 607 -1.93 24.77 -5.40
C GLN A 607 -2.53 26.17 -5.57
N MET A 608 -2.73 26.58 -6.82
CA MET A 608 -3.24 27.91 -7.19
C MET A 608 -4.67 27.89 -7.71
N LYS A 609 -5.24 26.69 -7.92
CA LYS A 609 -6.57 26.50 -8.48
C LYS A 609 -7.49 25.76 -7.52
N GLU A 610 -8.78 25.99 -7.64
CA GLU A 610 -9.79 25.16 -6.96
C GLU A 610 -9.63 23.70 -7.35
N VAL A 611 -9.62 22.80 -6.36
CA VAL A 611 -9.48 21.36 -6.57
C VAL A 611 -10.85 20.70 -6.45
N THR A 612 -11.26 20.00 -7.51
CA THR A 612 -12.48 19.16 -7.47
C THR A 612 -12.09 17.69 -7.45
N VAL A 613 -12.62 16.98 -6.46
CA VAL A 613 -12.43 15.54 -6.27
C VAL A 613 -13.72 14.84 -6.67
N TYR A 614 -13.64 13.98 -7.66
CA TYR A 614 -14.75 13.16 -8.13
C TYR A 614 -14.56 11.72 -7.61
N ARG A 615 -15.61 11.17 -7.01
CA ARG A 615 -15.67 9.76 -6.61
C ARG A 615 -16.68 9.05 -7.49
N ILE A 616 -16.23 8.07 -8.27
CA ILE A 616 -17.13 7.28 -9.13
C ILE A 616 -17.52 6.02 -8.35
N LEU A 617 -18.79 5.91 -8.02
CA LEU A 617 -19.38 4.82 -7.24
C LEU A 617 -20.47 4.12 -8.03
N THR A 618 -20.81 2.89 -7.62
CA THR A 618 -21.95 2.13 -8.15
C THR A 618 -23.00 1.96 -7.06
N LYS A 619 -24.27 2.29 -7.37
CA LYS A 619 -25.38 2.19 -6.43
C LYS A 619 -25.75 0.75 -6.12
N GLU A 620 -26.32 0.54 -4.92
CA GLU A 620 -26.82 -0.77 -4.46
C GLU A 620 -25.77 -1.88 -4.53
N THR A 621 -24.54 -1.52 -4.15
CA THR A 621 -23.40 -2.44 -4.14
C THR A 621 -22.63 -2.40 -2.82
N VAL A 622 -21.59 -3.19 -2.73
CA VAL A 622 -20.65 -3.15 -1.60
C VAL A 622 -19.99 -1.78 -1.43
N GLU A 623 -19.94 -0.95 -2.47
CA GLU A 623 -19.30 0.37 -2.42
C GLU A 623 -20.05 1.35 -1.52
N ASP A 624 -21.38 1.35 -1.54
CA ASP A 624 -22.19 2.18 -0.63
C ASP A 624 -21.87 1.85 0.83
N ARG A 625 -21.80 0.54 1.14
CA ARG A 625 -21.45 0.06 2.48
C ARG A 625 -20.00 0.39 2.88
N ILE A 626 -19.08 0.44 1.91
CA ILE A 626 -17.70 0.86 2.17
C ILE A 626 -17.63 2.36 2.49
N VAL A 627 -18.37 3.19 1.78
CA VAL A 627 -18.41 4.64 2.03
C VAL A 627 -18.98 4.92 3.42
N GLU A 628 -20.09 4.28 3.78
CA GLU A 628 -20.65 4.40 5.13
C GLU A 628 -19.66 3.95 6.23
N LEU A 629 -18.92 2.85 5.98
CA LEU A 629 -17.88 2.39 6.89
C LEU A 629 -16.71 3.40 6.98
N GLN A 630 -16.34 4.04 5.87
CA GLN A 630 -15.34 5.11 5.86
C GLN A 630 -15.77 6.28 6.74
N ASP A 631 -17.02 6.72 6.62
CA ASP A 631 -17.54 7.87 7.38
C ASP A 631 -17.61 7.57 8.88
N ARG A 632 -18.04 6.37 9.26
CA ARG A 632 -17.98 5.89 10.64
C ARG A 632 -16.54 5.90 11.18
N LYS A 633 -15.56 5.47 10.37
CA LYS A 633 -14.13 5.46 10.74
C LYS A 633 -13.55 6.87 10.86
N LYS A 634 -13.90 7.79 9.96
CA LYS A 634 -13.49 9.20 10.06
C LYS A 634 -13.99 9.82 11.37
N ALA A 635 -15.28 9.69 11.66
CA ALA A 635 -15.89 10.20 12.87
C ALA A 635 -15.20 9.64 14.13
N MET A 636 -14.88 8.34 14.17
CA MET A 636 -14.16 7.72 15.28
C MET A 636 -12.75 8.27 15.46
N VAL A 637 -11.99 8.52 14.37
CA VAL A 637 -10.63 9.05 14.45
C VAL A 637 -10.65 10.50 14.87
N GLU A 638 -11.56 11.30 14.35
CA GLU A 638 -11.71 12.70 14.71
C GLU A 638 -12.09 12.85 16.18
N ALA A 639 -13.06 12.07 16.66
CA ALA A 639 -13.41 12.03 18.08
C ALA A 639 -12.26 11.61 19.00
N ALA A 640 -11.35 10.79 18.52
CA ALA A 640 -10.22 10.31 19.29
C ALA A 640 -9.06 11.31 19.37
N LEU A 641 -8.96 12.19 18.40
CA LEU A 641 -7.93 13.22 18.31
C LEU A 641 -8.43 14.59 18.82
N ASP A 642 -9.74 14.80 18.80
CA ASP A 642 -10.46 15.93 19.42
C ASP A 642 -11.19 15.44 20.69
N GLU A 643 -11.02 16.00 21.76
CA GLU A 643 -11.44 16.02 23.17
C GLU A 643 -12.46 15.04 23.76
N ALA A 644 -13.28 14.28 23.07
CA ALA A 644 -14.23 13.37 23.74
C ALA A 644 -14.70 12.22 22.84
N GLU A 645 -14.38 11.05 23.17
CA GLU A 645 -14.95 9.74 22.88
C GLU A 645 -14.04 8.72 22.21
N SER A 646 -14.20 7.52 22.72
CA SER A 646 -13.34 6.37 22.59
C SER A 646 -13.06 5.84 21.19
N MET A 647 -11.79 5.60 20.97
CA MET A 647 -11.24 4.91 19.81
C MET A 647 -11.55 3.44 19.71
N LYS A 648 -12.06 3.03 18.56
CA LYS A 648 -11.93 1.66 18.08
C LYS A 648 -11.67 1.67 16.57
N ILE A 649 -10.41 1.91 16.20
CA ILE A 649 -10.00 1.79 14.81
C ILE A 649 -9.13 0.54 14.71
N GLY A 650 -9.67 -0.51 14.12
CA GLY A 650 -8.96 -1.75 13.89
C GLY A 650 -9.12 -2.23 12.46
N ARG A 651 -8.51 -3.37 12.14
CA ARG A 651 -8.85 -4.19 10.98
C ARG A 651 -10.36 -4.36 10.93
N LEU A 652 -10.93 -4.63 9.75
CA LEU A 652 -12.34 -5.00 9.61
C LEU A 652 -12.68 -6.07 10.65
N GLY A 653 -13.51 -5.72 11.63
CA GLY A 653 -13.98 -6.66 12.63
C GLY A 653 -15.09 -7.56 12.07
N VAL A 654 -15.49 -8.57 12.84
CA VAL A 654 -16.60 -9.45 12.43
C VAL A 654 -17.89 -8.64 12.18
N ASN A 655 -18.12 -7.59 12.97
CA ASN A 655 -19.29 -6.70 12.78
C ASN A 655 -19.15 -5.85 11.52
N ASP A 656 -17.96 -5.35 11.20
CA ASP A 656 -17.72 -4.63 9.95
C ASP A 656 -17.92 -5.55 8.74
N LEU A 657 -17.46 -6.81 8.85
CA LEU A 657 -17.67 -7.81 7.80
C LEU A 657 -19.15 -8.16 7.66
N LYS A 658 -19.90 -8.35 8.77
CA LYS A 658 -21.35 -8.55 8.72
C LYS A 658 -22.02 -7.41 7.98
N PHE A 659 -21.75 -6.17 8.38
CA PHE A 659 -22.32 -5.00 7.73
C PHE A 659 -22.04 -4.95 6.23
N LEU A 660 -20.80 -5.24 5.81
CA LEU A 660 -20.42 -5.25 4.39
C LEU A 660 -21.10 -6.32 3.56
N PHE A 661 -21.48 -7.46 4.16
CA PHE A 661 -22.20 -8.53 3.44
C PHE A 661 -23.73 -8.44 3.55
N THR A 662 -24.25 -7.98 4.69
CA THR A 662 -25.71 -8.05 4.97
C THR A 662 -26.39 -6.71 4.99
N GLY A 663 -25.65 -5.61 5.14
CA GLY A 663 -26.20 -4.26 5.28
C GLY A 663 -26.73 -3.94 6.69
N HIS A 664 -26.59 -4.86 7.66
CA HIS A 664 -27.07 -4.71 9.03
C HIS A 664 -25.98 -4.96 10.07
#